data_37a5537d3d83a3f763d1a6a92290c5f8
#
_entry.id   37a5537d3d83a3f763d1a6a92290c5f8
#
_cell.length_a   1.000
_cell.length_b   1.000
_cell.length_c   1.000
_cell.angle_alpha   90.00
_cell.angle_beta   90.00
_cell.angle_gamma   90.00
#
_symmetry.space_group_name_H-M   'P 1'
#
loop_
_entity.id
_entity.type
_entity.pdbx_description
1 polymer ?
#
loop_
_entity_poly.entity_id
_entity_poly.type
_entity_poly.pdbx_seq_one_letter_code
_entity_poly.pdbx_strand_id
1 'polypeptide(L)'
;MQAADWEGEQEANAQSIVLDKVVNGRFFRIRTTAVSTAEENQYLYYQNVSLLEMELYEEVPLVYCLEVPEIQVKEDGSRYLPLPVVPEGYEISFIGADYEEIIGEDGTVYPTLEEKDVAVGYRVSRDGKYEDSPAYTVTVPPDERIWETEQPVMDTQEGRADETGEEETDREEVVNSCPEVTPGLSEWRGKNGCFVPEGTGRLVLQTGREEELLGAAENLKGAWKSLTGYEAEVVSGTEDSLGKGDIYLGFADSSLGLKEEGYFCDISGENIRLKAEKQQGLIWGAGTLMQLLEKAEEGDGGIPCGLIRDYPRYAVRGFAIDIGRKMVSMDTLKQIVLYMSENKMNNLGIHLNDNEILSTSGKNDSIANAFTAYAGFRLESETRNKKGEGITSQDGALTKEEWKEFTRWAEEKGVQVVPEIDTPAHSLAITRVFPEYALADEPDNVDHLDLSKNGTLELVQNIWKEYLEGEDPVFPEEGVVHIGLDEYYGSGEDFRRFANEMIDMVQESGRSVRLWGSLSRVDGKTQVTSDKVQMQIWSTEWADPEDMYEAGFSIINSLNSSLYIIPGGGYDRLDTEALRQWEPNRFSTGPQAEVLPVYSGRMAGAIYCLWNDTIGSLDAGITEDGMLERFMEPLPLLSEKLW
;
A
#
# COMPACT_ATOMS: atom_id res chain seq x y z
N MET A 1 -3.04 -44.28 2.24
CA MET A 1 -2.20 -44.02 1.08
C MET A 1 -2.40 -45.14 0.07
N GLN A 2 -3.02 -44.91 -1.07
CA GLN A 2 -3.11 -45.88 -2.14
C GLN A 2 -1.83 -45.79 -2.98
N ALA A 3 -1.16 -46.94 -3.17
CA ALA A 3 -0.04 -47.02 -4.08
C ALA A 3 -0.57 -46.84 -5.52
N ALA A 4 0.03 -45.96 -6.29
CA ALA A 4 -0.19 -45.90 -7.72
C ALA A 4 0.69 -46.96 -8.37
N ASP A 5 0.09 -47.97 -8.98
CA ASP A 5 0.79 -48.93 -9.79
C ASP A 5 0.90 -48.37 -11.23
N TRP A 6 2.14 -48.29 -11.70
CA TRP A 6 2.44 -47.84 -13.06
C TRP A 6 2.94 -49.01 -13.91
N GLU A 7 2.27 -49.21 -15.03
CA GLU A 7 2.71 -50.11 -16.10
C GLU A 7 2.88 -49.29 -17.39
N GLY A 8 4.13 -49.07 -17.81
CA GLY A 8 4.42 -48.31 -19.03
C GLY A 8 5.58 -48.91 -19.84
N GLU A 9 5.43 -48.95 -21.17
CA GLU A 9 6.45 -49.39 -22.10
C GLU A 9 7.59 -48.40 -22.25
N GLN A 10 8.76 -48.98 -22.54
CA GLN A 10 10.07 -48.36 -22.57
C GLN A 10 10.22 -47.22 -23.57
N GLU A 11 10.62 -46.03 -23.12
CA GLU A 11 11.66 -45.23 -23.78
C GLU A 11 12.36 -44.37 -22.74
N ALA A 12 13.69 -44.30 -22.83
CA ALA A 12 14.57 -43.66 -21.84
C ALA A 12 14.45 -42.14 -21.90
N ASN A 13 13.56 -41.56 -21.14
CA ASN A 13 13.55 -40.11 -20.84
C ASN A 13 13.02 -39.91 -19.43
N ALA A 14 13.53 -38.91 -18.73
CA ALA A 14 13.10 -38.55 -17.39
C ALA A 14 11.58 -38.43 -17.33
N GLN A 15 10.92 -39.23 -16.50
CA GLN A 15 9.49 -39.19 -16.31
C GLN A 15 9.18 -38.41 -15.04
N SER A 16 8.35 -37.40 -15.16
CA SER A 16 7.80 -36.70 -14.02
C SER A 16 6.50 -37.37 -13.58
N ILE A 17 6.39 -37.69 -12.32
CA ILE A 17 5.15 -38.15 -11.70
C ILE A 17 4.44 -36.91 -11.17
N VAL A 18 3.32 -36.56 -11.77
CA VAL A 18 2.44 -35.50 -11.26
C VAL A 18 1.45 -36.16 -10.30
N LEU A 19 1.44 -35.71 -9.05
CA LEU A 19 0.45 -36.15 -8.08
C LEU A 19 -0.80 -35.28 -8.21
N ASP A 20 -1.95 -35.92 -8.42
CA ASP A 20 -3.25 -35.24 -8.57
C ASP A 20 -3.77 -34.55 -7.29
N LYS A 21 -3.05 -34.68 -6.20
CA LYS A 21 -3.38 -34.05 -4.91
C LYS A 21 -2.11 -33.68 -4.17
N VAL A 22 -2.15 -32.56 -3.49
CA VAL A 22 -1.15 -32.23 -2.46
C VAL A 22 -1.19 -33.33 -1.40
N VAL A 23 -0.10 -34.04 -1.24
CA VAL A 23 0.02 -35.09 -0.22
C VAL A 23 0.80 -34.51 0.95
N ASN A 24 0.11 -34.14 2.01
CA ASN A 24 0.74 -33.79 3.27
C ASN A 24 1.17 -35.09 3.96
N GLY A 25 2.45 -35.28 4.12
CA GLY A 25 3.00 -36.44 4.82
C GLY A 25 4.46 -36.26 5.14
N ARG A 26 4.87 -36.75 6.31
CA ARG A 26 6.23 -36.64 6.81
C ARG A 26 7.29 -37.40 5.99
N PHE A 27 6.87 -38.37 5.15
CA PHE A 27 7.79 -39.24 4.42
C PHE A 27 7.22 -39.60 3.07
N PHE A 28 8.06 -39.53 2.03
CA PHE A 28 7.76 -40.09 0.70
C PHE A 28 8.69 -41.25 0.45
N ARG A 29 8.14 -42.41 0.05
CA ARG A 29 8.92 -43.55 -0.36
C ARG A 29 8.62 -43.91 -1.81
N ILE A 30 9.61 -43.85 -2.69
CA ILE A 30 9.53 -44.38 -4.04
C ILE A 30 10.14 -45.77 -4.01
N ARG A 31 9.34 -46.78 -4.30
CA ARG A 31 9.82 -48.17 -4.34
C ARG A 31 9.64 -48.73 -5.74
N THR A 32 10.75 -49.16 -6.37
CA THR A 32 10.70 -49.92 -7.62
C THR A 32 10.48 -51.38 -7.31
N THR A 33 9.40 -51.97 -7.80
CA THR A 33 9.04 -53.38 -7.53
C THR A 33 9.43 -54.33 -8.65
N ALA A 34 9.87 -53.86 -9.81
CA ALA A 34 10.40 -54.68 -10.87
C ALA A 34 11.42 -53.93 -11.75
N VAL A 35 12.44 -54.61 -12.18
CA VAL A 35 13.35 -54.16 -13.21
C VAL A 35 13.22 -55.13 -14.38
N SER A 36 12.74 -54.66 -15.54
CA SER A 36 12.73 -55.49 -16.75
C SER A 36 14.12 -55.46 -17.40
N THR A 37 14.76 -56.60 -17.52
CA THR A 37 15.94 -56.76 -18.37
C THR A 37 15.45 -57.13 -19.78
N ALA A 38 15.71 -56.26 -20.75
CA ALA A 38 15.52 -56.67 -22.16
C ALA A 38 16.67 -57.63 -22.54
N GLU A 39 16.34 -58.89 -22.70
CA GLU A 39 17.21 -59.81 -23.42
C GLU A 39 16.98 -59.55 -24.92
N GLU A 40 17.96 -58.92 -25.56
CA GLU A 40 18.36 -59.09 -26.98
C GLU A 40 19.12 -57.88 -27.47
N ASN A 41 20.46 -57.85 -27.23
CA ASN A 41 21.45 -57.46 -28.22
C ASN A 41 22.85 -57.47 -27.61
N GLN A 42 23.80 -57.97 -28.36
CA GLN A 42 25.20 -58.29 -27.98
C GLN A 42 26.09 -57.06 -27.71
N TYR A 43 25.54 -55.97 -27.24
CA TYR A 43 26.29 -54.83 -26.68
C TYR A 43 25.75 -54.54 -25.29
N LEU A 44 26.58 -54.90 -24.29
CA LEU A 44 26.41 -54.50 -22.90
C LEU A 44 26.47 -52.97 -22.80
N TYR A 45 25.39 -52.30 -23.08
CA TYR A 45 25.16 -50.98 -22.47
C TYR A 45 24.75 -51.24 -21.03
N TYR A 46 25.58 -50.83 -20.09
CA TYR A 46 25.22 -50.73 -18.69
C TYR A 46 24.08 -49.73 -18.62
N GLN A 47 22.85 -50.19 -18.66
CA GLN A 47 21.76 -49.45 -18.12
C GLN A 47 21.96 -49.47 -16.62
N ASN A 48 22.56 -48.44 -16.13
CA ASN A 48 22.48 -48.12 -14.72
C ASN A 48 21.02 -47.77 -14.42
N VAL A 49 20.24 -48.78 -14.10
CA VAL A 49 19.05 -48.55 -13.31
C VAL A 49 19.53 -48.41 -11.88
N SER A 50 20.06 -47.29 -11.62
CA SER A 50 20.21 -46.84 -10.25
C SER A 50 18.90 -46.29 -9.82
N LEU A 51 17.99 -47.15 -9.41
CA LEU A 51 17.09 -46.70 -8.45
C LEU A 51 17.39 -47.35 -7.21
N LEU A 52 18.09 -46.71 -6.76
CA LEU A 52 18.25 -46.39 -5.40
C LEU A 52 16.90 -46.06 -4.80
N GLU A 53 16.62 -46.74 -3.71
CA GLU A 53 15.65 -46.31 -2.75
C GLU A 53 16.04 -44.89 -2.34
N MET A 54 15.39 -43.91 -2.94
CA MET A 54 15.56 -42.51 -2.54
C MET A 54 14.51 -42.25 -1.45
N GLU A 55 14.96 -42.40 -0.21
CA GLU A 55 14.18 -41.90 0.91
C GLU A 55 14.43 -40.39 0.97
N LEU A 56 13.50 -39.61 0.41
CA LEU A 56 13.41 -38.18 0.64
C LEU A 56 12.75 -37.98 2.00
N TYR A 57 13.60 -37.76 3.02
CA TYR A 57 13.11 -37.26 4.30
C TYR A 57 13.11 -35.74 4.23
N GLU A 58 12.03 -35.16 3.74
CA GLU A 58 11.75 -33.76 3.96
C GLU A 58 10.84 -33.69 5.19
N GLU A 59 11.38 -33.20 6.28
CA GLU A 59 10.59 -32.88 7.45
C GLU A 59 9.77 -31.65 7.07
N VAL A 60 8.47 -31.83 6.80
CA VAL A 60 7.59 -30.70 6.54
C VAL A 60 7.61 -29.81 7.78
N PRO A 61 8.06 -28.55 7.67
CA PRO A 61 8.12 -27.68 8.82
C PRO A 61 6.77 -27.58 9.52
N LEU A 62 6.78 -27.47 10.83
CA LEU A 62 5.56 -27.45 11.65
C LEU A 62 4.60 -26.33 11.22
N VAL A 63 5.14 -25.22 10.72
CA VAL A 63 4.38 -24.08 10.23
C VAL A 63 3.42 -24.38 9.08
N TYR A 64 3.63 -25.45 8.33
CA TYR A 64 2.71 -25.91 7.25
C TYR A 64 1.63 -26.89 7.74
N CYS A 65 1.66 -27.27 9.01
CA CYS A 65 0.79 -28.29 9.60
C CYS A 65 0.01 -27.77 10.83
N LEU A 66 -0.04 -26.45 11.02
CA LEU A 66 -0.78 -25.87 12.15
C LEU A 66 -2.28 -26.12 11.99
N GLU A 67 -2.93 -26.53 13.08
CA GLU A 67 -4.39 -26.56 13.18
C GLU A 67 -4.84 -25.21 13.77
N VAL A 68 -5.33 -24.31 12.90
CA VAL A 68 -5.82 -23.00 13.33
C VAL A 68 -7.12 -23.20 14.09
N PRO A 69 -7.22 -22.71 15.36
CA PRO A 69 -8.42 -22.87 16.16
C PRO A 69 -9.60 -22.06 15.62
N GLU A 70 -10.81 -22.45 16.01
CA GLU A 70 -12.00 -21.62 15.79
C GLU A 70 -11.98 -20.37 16.68
N ILE A 71 -12.64 -19.31 16.22
CA ILE A 71 -12.85 -18.08 17.00
C ILE A 71 -13.62 -18.42 18.26
N GLN A 72 -13.16 -17.92 19.40
CA GLN A 72 -13.77 -18.11 20.70
C GLN A 72 -14.40 -16.82 21.21
N VAL A 73 -15.44 -16.98 22.04
CA VAL A 73 -16.14 -15.88 22.70
C VAL A 73 -15.83 -15.93 24.20
N LYS A 74 -15.36 -14.82 24.76
CA LYS A 74 -15.13 -14.67 26.21
C LYS A 74 -16.42 -14.42 26.96
N GLU A 75 -16.37 -14.47 28.29
CA GLU A 75 -17.53 -14.25 29.18
C GLU A 75 -18.15 -12.84 29.01
N ASP A 76 -17.36 -11.85 28.64
CA ASP A 76 -17.78 -10.47 28.35
C ASP A 76 -18.37 -10.27 26.96
N GLY A 77 -18.42 -11.33 26.14
CA GLY A 77 -18.91 -11.33 24.78
C GLY A 77 -17.86 -10.91 23.75
N SER A 78 -16.64 -10.52 24.12
CA SER A 78 -15.56 -10.26 23.18
C SER A 78 -15.12 -11.54 22.47
N ARG A 79 -14.73 -11.40 21.18
CA ARG A 79 -14.26 -12.52 20.35
C ARG A 79 -12.74 -12.48 20.24
N TYR A 80 -12.12 -13.64 20.14
CA TYR A 80 -10.68 -13.74 19.89
C TYR A 80 -10.31 -15.01 19.14
N LEU A 81 -9.22 -14.98 18.42
CA LEU A 81 -8.59 -16.10 17.74
C LEU A 81 -7.48 -16.67 18.63
N PRO A 82 -7.63 -17.89 19.19
CA PRO A 82 -6.56 -18.50 19.98
C PRO A 82 -5.35 -18.87 19.12
N LEU A 83 -4.18 -18.99 19.75
CA LEU A 83 -3.01 -19.55 19.08
C LEU A 83 -3.17 -21.05 18.84
N PRO A 84 -2.70 -21.58 17.68
CA PRO A 84 -2.58 -23.02 17.46
C PRO A 84 -1.74 -23.70 18.53
N VAL A 85 -2.08 -24.95 18.83
CA VAL A 85 -1.31 -25.75 19.78
C VAL A 85 -0.08 -26.35 19.09
N VAL A 86 1.11 -26.13 19.68
CA VAL A 86 2.36 -26.69 19.18
C VAL A 86 2.96 -27.73 20.14
N PRO A 87 3.79 -28.68 19.66
CA PRO A 87 4.46 -29.66 20.50
C PRO A 87 5.39 -29.02 21.55
N GLU A 88 5.67 -29.76 22.62
CA GLU A 88 6.62 -29.34 23.68
C GLU A 88 8.00 -28.98 23.08
N GLY A 89 8.54 -27.84 23.49
CA GLY A 89 9.83 -27.32 23.02
C GLY A 89 9.71 -26.38 21.80
N TYR A 90 8.49 -26.17 21.29
CA TYR A 90 8.21 -25.11 20.31
C TYR A 90 7.45 -23.97 20.97
N GLU A 91 7.68 -22.77 20.48
CA GLU A 91 6.90 -21.58 20.82
C GLU A 91 6.16 -21.10 19.56
N ILE A 92 4.98 -20.53 19.73
CA ILE A 92 4.19 -19.97 18.65
C ILE A 92 3.72 -18.55 18.99
N SER A 93 3.78 -17.66 18.02
CA SER A 93 3.24 -16.31 18.11
C SER A 93 2.41 -15.98 16.87
N PHE A 94 1.46 -15.10 17.05
CA PHE A 94 0.70 -14.50 15.95
C PHE A 94 1.57 -13.45 15.27
N ILE A 95 1.63 -13.44 13.93
CA ILE A 95 2.34 -12.41 13.16
C ILE A 95 1.38 -11.26 12.85
N GLY A 96 0.17 -11.58 12.41
CA GLY A 96 -0.84 -10.61 12.03
C GLY A 96 -1.89 -11.17 11.08
N ALA A 97 -2.72 -10.29 10.57
CA ALA A 97 -3.78 -10.55 9.60
C ALA A 97 -3.68 -9.59 8.43
N ASP A 98 -4.26 -9.94 7.28
CA ASP A 98 -4.33 -9.03 6.12
C ASP A 98 -5.37 -7.91 6.30
N TYR A 99 -6.23 -8.05 7.32
CA TYR A 99 -7.16 -7.03 7.78
C TYR A 99 -7.07 -6.93 9.31
N GLU A 100 -6.24 -6.02 9.80
CA GLU A 100 -6.08 -5.78 11.23
C GLU A 100 -7.34 -5.20 11.87
N GLU A 101 -8.20 -4.59 11.07
CA GLU A 101 -9.52 -4.10 11.45
C GLU A 101 -10.49 -5.25 11.78
N ILE A 102 -10.21 -6.47 11.32
CA ILE A 102 -11.03 -7.66 11.61
C ILE A 102 -10.37 -8.52 12.66
N ILE A 103 -9.06 -8.83 12.51
CA ILE A 103 -8.29 -9.60 13.51
C ILE A 103 -7.05 -8.79 13.86
N GLY A 104 -7.05 -8.22 15.06
CA GLY A 104 -5.93 -7.40 15.53
C GLY A 104 -4.69 -8.23 15.87
N GLU A 105 -3.55 -7.56 16.03
CA GLU A 105 -2.23 -8.17 16.32
C GLU A 105 -2.23 -9.06 17.59
N ASP A 106 -3.10 -8.80 18.52
CA ASP A 106 -3.28 -9.58 19.77
C ASP A 106 -4.27 -10.75 19.62
N GLY A 107 -4.79 -10.99 18.42
CA GLY A 107 -5.83 -11.98 18.13
C GLY A 107 -7.25 -11.54 18.48
N THR A 108 -7.47 -10.30 18.90
CA THR A 108 -8.82 -9.74 19.10
C THR A 108 -9.59 -9.75 17.78
N VAL A 109 -10.82 -10.31 17.79
CA VAL A 109 -11.69 -10.34 16.61
C VAL A 109 -12.76 -9.26 16.76
N TYR A 110 -12.67 -8.25 15.91
CA TYR A 110 -13.61 -7.14 15.87
C TYR A 110 -14.91 -7.52 15.15
N PRO A 111 -15.99 -6.76 15.37
CA PRO A 111 -17.28 -7.06 14.76
C PRO A 111 -17.27 -6.73 13.25
N THR A 112 -17.87 -7.62 12.45
CA THR A 112 -18.05 -7.46 11.00
C THR A 112 -19.54 -7.40 10.65
N LEU A 113 -19.90 -6.70 9.57
CA LEU A 113 -21.28 -6.62 9.08
C LEU A 113 -21.68 -7.85 8.25
N GLU A 114 -20.72 -8.54 7.69
CA GLU A 114 -20.89 -9.72 6.85
C GLU A 114 -19.79 -10.74 7.14
N GLU A 115 -19.94 -11.96 6.64
CA GLU A 115 -18.90 -12.99 6.74
C GLU A 115 -17.65 -12.58 5.95
N LYS A 116 -16.48 -12.69 6.58
CA LYS A 116 -15.19 -12.32 6.00
C LYS A 116 -14.15 -13.43 6.14
N ASP A 117 -13.48 -13.74 5.04
CA ASP A 117 -12.28 -14.57 5.04
C ASP A 117 -11.05 -13.70 5.25
N VAL A 118 -10.28 -14.00 6.29
CA VAL A 118 -9.10 -13.24 6.72
C VAL A 118 -7.87 -14.14 6.64
N ALA A 119 -6.82 -13.68 5.98
CA ALA A 119 -5.54 -14.37 5.95
C ALA A 119 -4.72 -14.05 7.19
N VAL A 120 -4.31 -15.07 7.93
CA VAL A 120 -3.53 -14.93 9.17
C VAL A 120 -2.22 -15.68 9.09
N GLY A 121 -1.20 -15.20 9.80
CA GLY A 121 0.11 -15.81 9.86
C GLY A 121 0.61 -16.06 11.27
N TYR A 122 1.43 -17.09 11.41
CA TYR A 122 2.03 -17.49 12.67
C TYR A 122 3.54 -17.68 12.52
N ARG A 123 4.28 -17.35 13.59
CA ARG A 123 5.70 -17.66 13.72
C ARG A 123 5.87 -18.79 14.70
N VAL A 124 6.55 -19.84 14.29
CA VAL A 124 6.94 -20.95 15.16
C VAL A 124 8.44 -20.88 15.39
N SER A 125 8.85 -20.92 16.65
CA SER A 125 10.26 -20.86 17.02
C SER A 125 10.67 -22.05 17.88
N ARG A 126 11.96 -22.44 17.76
CA ARG A 126 12.60 -23.47 18.56
C ARG A 126 14.11 -23.26 18.57
N ASP A 127 14.74 -23.35 19.73
CA ASP A 127 16.19 -23.24 19.92
C ASP A 127 16.80 -21.97 19.29
N GLY A 128 16.07 -20.84 19.32
CA GLY A 128 16.48 -19.55 18.77
C GLY A 128 16.38 -19.43 17.24
N LYS A 129 15.81 -20.43 16.57
CA LYS A 129 15.42 -20.35 15.15
C LYS A 129 13.92 -20.19 15.05
N TYR A 130 13.47 -19.53 14.00
CA TYR A 130 12.05 -19.37 13.73
C TYR A 130 11.73 -19.62 12.25
N GLU A 131 10.50 -19.93 11.99
CA GLU A 131 9.90 -20.03 10.65
C GLU A 131 8.52 -19.39 10.68
N ASP A 132 8.20 -18.66 9.62
CA ASP A 132 6.90 -18.05 9.43
C ASP A 132 5.99 -18.98 8.62
N SER A 133 4.72 -19.02 8.96
CA SER A 133 3.76 -19.90 8.29
C SER A 133 3.35 -19.36 6.92
N PRO A 134 2.85 -20.21 6.02
CA PRO A 134 2.00 -19.72 4.94
C PRO A 134 0.76 -19.02 5.51
N ALA A 135 0.05 -18.29 4.65
CA ALA A 135 -1.24 -17.71 5.04
C ALA A 135 -2.27 -18.82 5.33
N TYR A 136 -2.90 -18.72 6.49
CA TYR A 136 -4.07 -19.53 6.85
C TYR A 136 -5.33 -18.67 6.73
N THR A 137 -6.39 -19.23 6.20
CA THR A 137 -7.67 -18.52 6.12
C THR A 137 -8.51 -18.78 7.36
N VAL A 138 -9.00 -17.71 7.98
CA VAL A 138 -9.97 -17.72 9.10
C VAL A 138 -11.23 -17.04 8.62
N THR A 139 -12.35 -17.76 8.62
CA THR A 139 -13.67 -17.18 8.32
C THR A 139 -14.24 -16.53 9.57
N VAL A 140 -14.45 -15.23 9.52
CA VAL A 140 -15.04 -14.43 10.62
C VAL A 140 -16.52 -14.23 10.34
N PRO A 141 -17.42 -14.79 11.16
CA PRO A 141 -18.85 -14.60 11.00
C PRO A 141 -19.26 -13.17 11.42
N PRO A 142 -20.36 -12.64 10.85
CA PRO A 142 -20.88 -11.33 11.23
C PRO A 142 -21.22 -11.26 12.71
N ASP A 143 -21.19 -10.03 13.24
CA ASP A 143 -21.54 -9.78 14.65
C ASP A 143 -22.81 -8.94 14.75
N GLU A 144 -23.92 -9.59 15.02
CA GLU A 144 -25.24 -8.95 15.06
C GLU A 144 -25.36 -7.84 16.10
N ARG A 145 -24.52 -7.82 17.13
CA ARG A 145 -24.54 -6.84 18.21
C ARG A 145 -24.32 -5.40 17.75
N ILE A 146 -23.67 -5.18 16.58
CA ILE A 146 -23.44 -3.83 16.06
C ILE A 146 -24.65 -3.22 15.34
N TRP A 147 -25.71 -4.00 15.09
CA TRP A 147 -26.98 -3.50 14.49
C TRP A 147 -28.26 -3.90 15.23
N GLU A 148 -28.21 -4.80 16.23
CA GLU A 148 -29.39 -5.20 17.03
C GLU A 148 -29.88 -4.11 18.00
N THR A 149 -29.14 -3.02 18.22
CA THR A 149 -29.52 -1.94 19.12
C THR A 149 -30.67 -1.07 18.59
N GLU A 150 -31.04 -1.19 17.32
CA GLU A 150 -32.21 -0.55 16.74
C GLU A 150 -33.41 -1.52 16.78
N GLN A 151 -34.13 -1.55 17.91
CA GLN A 151 -35.45 -2.18 17.91
C GLN A 151 -36.35 -1.44 16.90
N PRO A 152 -37.08 -2.14 16.03
CA PRO A 152 -38.06 -1.49 15.18
C PRO A 152 -39.06 -0.77 16.11
N VAL A 153 -39.26 0.53 15.88
CA VAL A 153 -40.36 1.27 16.47
C VAL A 153 -41.63 0.55 16.02
N MET A 154 -42.19 -0.30 16.89
CA MET A 154 -43.52 -0.82 16.68
C MET A 154 -44.48 0.39 16.63
N ASP A 155 -44.89 0.73 15.42
CA ASP A 155 -45.98 1.66 15.23
C ASP A 155 -47.25 1.01 15.82
N THR A 156 -47.54 1.34 17.08
CA THR A 156 -48.78 0.95 17.75
C THR A 156 -49.90 1.79 17.18
N GLN A 157 -50.31 1.53 15.96
CA GLN A 157 -51.66 1.88 15.52
C GLN A 157 -52.61 0.76 15.90
N GLU A 158 -53.16 0.86 17.13
CA GLU A 158 -54.43 0.23 17.46
C GLU A 158 -55.49 0.74 16.49
N GLY A 159 -56.08 -0.15 15.73
CA GLY A 159 -57.36 0.24 15.19
C GLY A 159 -57.84 -0.42 13.92
N ARG A 160 -58.66 -1.40 14.11
CA ARG A 160 -59.70 -1.98 13.23
C ARG A 160 -59.31 -3.16 12.38
N ALA A 161 -59.73 -4.31 12.90
CA ALA A 161 -60.01 -5.48 12.11
C ALA A 161 -61.05 -5.15 11.01
N ASP A 162 -60.70 -5.40 9.76
CA ASP A 162 -61.61 -5.64 8.68
C ASP A 162 -61.41 -7.07 8.18
N GLU A 163 -62.51 -7.85 8.29
CA GLU A 163 -62.55 -9.25 7.87
C GLU A 163 -62.61 -9.33 6.36
N THR A 164 -61.45 -9.45 5.72
CA THR A 164 -61.33 -10.11 4.41
C THR A 164 -60.03 -10.89 4.39
N GLY A 165 -60.16 -12.22 4.50
CA GLY A 165 -59.04 -13.14 4.43
C GLY A 165 -58.39 -13.14 3.05
N GLU A 166 -57.34 -12.40 2.89
CA GLU A 166 -56.32 -12.60 1.88
C GLU A 166 -55.02 -12.99 2.63
N GLU A 167 -54.45 -14.12 2.24
CA GLU A 167 -53.16 -14.61 2.71
C GLU A 167 -52.14 -13.47 2.57
N GLU A 168 -51.58 -12.97 3.70
CA GLU A 168 -50.35 -12.21 3.70
C GLU A 168 -49.28 -13.09 3.05
N THR A 169 -49.03 -12.86 1.77
CA THR A 169 -47.79 -13.30 1.15
C THR A 169 -46.68 -12.57 1.87
N ASP A 170 -45.76 -13.31 2.52
CA ASP A 170 -44.46 -12.84 2.99
C ASP A 170 -43.83 -12.01 1.86
N ARG A 171 -43.99 -10.70 1.93
CA ARG A 171 -43.18 -9.80 1.11
C ARG A 171 -41.80 -9.85 1.74
N GLU A 172 -40.87 -10.54 1.13
CA GLU A 172 -39.46 -10.37 1.43
C GLU A 172 -39.19 -8.86 1.50
N GLU A 173 -38.76 -8.38 2.64
CA GLU A 173 -38.34 -6.99 2.80
C GLU A 173 -37.18 -6.74 1.84
N VAL A 174 -37.38 -5.90 0.86
CA VAL A 174 -36.35 -5.56 -0.15
C VAL A 174 -35.36 -4.61 0.53
N VAL A 175 -34.25 -5.16 1.00
CA VAL A 175 -33.12 -4.39 1.50
C VAL A 175 -32.30 -3.81 0.34
N ASN A 176 -31.68 -2.64 0.54
CA ASN A 176 -30.85 -2.00 -0.47
C ASN A 176 -29.60 -2.83 -0.80
N SER A 177 -29.29 -2.93 -2.08
CA SER A 177 -28.00 -3.44 -2.55
C SER A 177 -26.86 -2.49 -2.18
N CYS A 178 -25.63 -3.02 -2.14
CA CYS A 178 -24.42 -2.21 -1.93
C CYS A 178 -24.35 -1.10 -3.00
N PRO A 179 -24.19 0.17 -2.61
CA PRO A 179 -24.01 1.25 -3.57
C PRO A 179 -22.65 1.16 -4.24
N GLU A 180 -22.58 1.56 -5.49
CA GLU A 180 -21.31 1.66 -6.21
C GLU A 180 -20.57 2.91 -5.78
N VAL A 181 -19.35 2.78 -5.26
CA VAL A 181 -18.40 3.85 -4.95
C VAL A 181 -16.99 3.39 -5.35
N THR A 182 -16.04 4.28 -5.45
CA THR A 182 -14.66 3.95 -5.80
C THR A 182 -13.69 4.55 -4.77
N PRO A 183 -12.86 3.72 -4.13
CA PRO A 183 -12.87 2.25 -4.12
C PRO A 183 -14.15 1.69 -3.49
N GLY A 184 -14.51 0.45 -3.86
CA GLY A 184 -15.67 -0.26 -3.34
C GLY A 184 -15.63 -0.44 -1.83
N LEU A 185 -16.79 -0.56 -1.21
CA LEU A 185 -16.90 -0.70 0.24
C LEU A 185 -16.41 -2.08 0.70
N SER A 186 -15.62 -2.11 1.77
CA SER A 186 -15.15 -3.36 2.38
C SER A 186 -16.30 -4.19 2.96
N GLU A 187 -17.29 -3.53 3.59
CA GLU A 187 -18.48 -4.19 4.14
C GLU A 187 -19.73 -3.31 3.97
N TRP A 188 -20.83 -3.92 3.58
CA TRP A 188 -22.13 -3.27 3.45
C TRP A 188 -23.26 -4.15 3.99
N ARG A 189 -24.12 -3.57 4.81
CA ARG A 189 -25.39 -4.18 5.20
C ARG A 189 -26.56 -3.26 4.87
N GLY A 190 -27.31 -3.61 3.84
CA GLY A 190 -28.47 -2.81 3.38
C GLY A 190 -29.58 -2.75 4.43
N LYS A 191 -30.26 -1.60 4.49
CA LYS A 191 -31.52 -1.35 5.18
C LYS A 191 -32.59 -0.95 4.15
N ASN A 192 -33.84 -0.85 4.56
CA ASN A 192 -34.92 -0.39 3.68
C ASN A 192 -34.94 1.14 3.58
N GLY A 193 -35.35 1.67 2.41
CA GLY A 193 -35.56 3.09 2.19
C GLY A 193 -34.30 3.86 1.80
N CYS A 194 -34.39 5.18 1.82
CA CYS A 194 -33.29 6.06 1.45
C CYS A 194 -33.27 7.32 2.34
N PHE A 195 -32.08 7.88 2.53
CA PHE A 195 -31.89 9.20 3.08
C PHE A 195 -32.03 10.22 1.92
N VAL A 196 -32.92 11.19 2.08
CA VAL A 196 -33.16 12.23 1.06
C VAL A 196 -32.62 13.56 1.61
N PRO A 197 -31.52 14.09 1.06
CA PRO A 197 -31.01 15.40 1.42
C PRO A 197 -31.99 16.48 0.97
N GLU A 198 -32.46 17.31 1.89
CA GLU A 198 -33.43 18.38 1.61
C GLU A 198 -33.04 19.69 2.33
N GLY A 199 -33.18 20.80 1.63
CA GLY A 199 -33.01 22.11 2.23
C GLY A 199 -31.62 22.38 2.79
N THR A 200 -31.55 23.15 3.87
CA THR A 200 -30.29 23.62 4.45
C THR A 200 -29.49 22.53 5.14
N GLY A 201 -30.07 21.45 5.63
CA GLY A 201 -29.37 20.39 6.35
C GLY A 201 -28.36 20.84 7.40
N ARG A 202 -27.96 19.99 8.32
CA ARG A 202 -26.89 20.29 9.29
C ARG A 202 -25.80 19.24 9.25
N LEU A 203 -24.55 19.71 9.27
CA LEU A 203 -23.37 18.89 9.54
C LEU A 203 -23.05 19.05 11.03
N VAL A 204 -23.38 18.03 11.82
CA VAL A 204 -23.31 18.07 13.29
C VAL A 204 -21.97 17.47 13.71
N LEU A 205 -21.06 18.32 14.21
CA LEU A 205 -19.75 17.91 14.68
C LEU A 205 -19.81 17.53 16.16
N GLN A 206 -19.15 16.44 16.52
CA GLN A 206 -19.05 16.00 17.92
C GLN A 206 -18.55 17.13 18.81
N THR A 207 -19.34 17.46 19.83
CA THR A 207 -19.03 18.51 20.79
C THR A 207 -17.65 18.30 21.45
N GLY A 208 -16.81 19.34 21.39
CA GLY A 208 -15.45 19.35 21.94
C GLY A 208 -14.36 18.77 21.03
N ARG A 209 -14.73 18.39 19.80
CA ARG A 209 -13.80 17.88 18.77
C ARG A 209 -14.00 18.59 17.41
N GLU A 210 -14.61 19.76 17.41
CA GLU A 210 -15.03 20.47 16.20
C GLU A 210 -13.85 20.80 15.27
N GLU A 211 -12.72 21.22 15.84
CA GLU A 211 -11.53 21.63 15.09
C GLU A 211 -10.97 20.45 14.26
N GLU A 212 -10.94 19.25 14.82
CA GLU A 212 -10.48 18.04 14.15
C GLU A 212 -11.44 17.54 13.06
N LEU A 213 -12.72 17.87 13.17
CA LEU A 213 -13.79 17.40 12.28
C LEU A 213 -14.10 18.39 11.14
N LEU A 214 -13.62 19.63 11.26
CA LEU A 214 -13.98 20.72 10.34
C LEU A 214 -13.58 20.43 8.90
N GLY A 215 -12.41 19.83 8.67
CA GLY A 215 -11.91 19.50 7.34
C GLY A 215 -12.83 18.55 6.58
N ALA A 216 -13.27 17.46 7.24
CA ALA A 216 -14.24 16.51 6.67
C ALA A 216 -15.62 17.16 6.42
N ALA A 217 -16.06 18.02 7.33
CA ALA A 217 -17.32 18.74 7.18
C ALA A 217 -17.32 19.72 6.00
N GLU A 218 -16.25 20.48 5.81
CA GLU A 218 -16.14 21.43 4.68
C GLU A 218 -16.12 20.70 3.32
N ASN A 219 -15.56 19.50 3.24
CA ASN A 219 -15.64 18.67 2.04
C ASN A 219 -17.11 18.29 1.74
N LEU A 220 -17.84 17.77 2.73
CA LEU A 220 -19.25 17.40 2.59
C LEU A 220 -20.16 18.58 2.26
N LYS A 221 -19.86 19.77 2.78
CA LYS A 221 -20.63 21.00 2.54
C LYS A 221 -20.71 21.36 1.05
N GLY A 222 -19.61 21.15 0.32
CA GLY A 222 -19.56 21.35 -1.13
C GLY A 222 -20.53 20.43 -1.88
N ALA A 223 -20.47 19.13 -1.60
CA ALA A 223 -21.35 18.12 -2.20
C ALA A 223 -22.83 18.34 -1.83
N TRP A 224 -23.11 18.67 -0.57
CA TRP A 224 -24.47 19.02 -0.14
C TRP A 224 -25.04 20.19 -0.91
N LYS A 225 -24.26 21.26 -1.10
CA LYS A 225 -24.67 22.45 -1.86
C LYS A 225 -24.95 22.13 -3.33
N SER A 226 -24.11 21.30 -3.94
CA SER A 226 -24.31 20.84 -5.32
C SER A 226 -25.66 20.14 -5.47
N LEU A 227 -25.94 19.16 -4.60
CA LEU A 227 -27.16 18.36 -4.66
C LEU A 227 -28.45 19.14 -4.33
N THR A 228 -28.41 19.94 -3.26
CA THR A 228 -29.63 20.57 -2.73
C THR A 228 -29.84 22.03 -3.17
N GLY A 229 -28.78 22.68 -3.66
CA GLY A 229 -28.74 24.12 -3.92
C GLY A 229 -28.60 25.00 -2.67
N TYR A 230 -28.54 24.41 -1.46
CA TYR A 230 -28.40 25.10 -0.17
C TYR A 230 -27.07 24.79 0.49
N GLU A 231 -26.51 25.70 1.25
CA GLU A 231 -25.37 25.44 2.08
C GLU A 231 -25.80 24.72 3.36
N ALA A 232 -25.13 23.59 3.69
CA ALA A 232 -25.32 22.93 4.97
C ALA A 232 -24.78 23.81 6.11
N GLU A 233 -25.48 23.86 7.24
CA GLU A 233 -25.02 24.54 8.44
C GLU A 233 -24.11 23.62 9.25
N VAL A 234 -22.88 24.06 9.56
CA VAL A 234 -21.96 23.33 10.44
C VAL A 234 -22.22 23.73 11.88
N VAL A 235 -22.58 22.78 12.72
CA VAL A 235 -22.95 22.99 14.13
C VAL A 235 -22.29 21.99 15.05
N SER A 236 -22.07 22.37 16.33
CA SER A 236 -21.64 21.44 17.37
C SER A 236 -22.83 20.72 17.97
N GLY A 237 -22.71 19.41 18.24
CA GLY A 237 -23.79 18.63 18.83
C GLY A 237 -23.37 17.22 19.25
N THR A 238 -24.36 16.42 19.64
CA THR A 238 -24.20 15.02 20.02
C THR A 238 -25.10 14.14 19.15
N GLU A 239 -24.87 12.85 19.11
CA GLU A 239 -25.72 11.90 18.39
C GLU A 239 -27.20 11.98 18.81
N ASP A 240 -27.49 12.23 20.09
CA ASP A 240 -28.86 12.37 20.61
C ASP A 240 -29.55 13.66 20.17
N SER A 241 -28.79 14.63 19.62
CA SER A 241 -29.31 15.92 19.16
C SER A 241 -29.70 15.95 17.68
N LEU A 242 -29.56 14.83 16.99
CA LEU A 242 -29.80 14.74 15.55
C LEU A 242 -31.29 14.83 15.23
N GLY A 243 -31.58 15.66 14.23
CA GLY A 243 -32.90 15.74 13.60
C GLY A 243 -32.89 15.06 12.22
N LYS A 244 -34.03 15.15 11.57
CA LYS A 244 -34.19 14.70 10.20
C LYS A 244 -33.35 15.56 9.25
N GLY A 245 -32.57 14.88 8.38
CA GLY A 245 -31.70 15.52 7.39
C GLY A 245 -30.31 15.88 7.91
N ASP A 246 -29.95 15.53 9.16
CA ASP A 246 -28.64 15.80 9.71
C ASP A 246 -27.61 14.74 9.30
N ILE A 247 -26.36 15.17 9.16
CA ILE A 247 -25.18 14.29 9.04
C ILE A 247 -24.28 14.55 10.24
N TYR A 248 -24.08 13.54 11.07
CA TYR A 248 -23.19 13.56 12.23
C TYR A 248 -21.79 13.10 11.87
N LEU A 249 -20.79 13.81 12.36
CA LEU A 249 -19.37 13.45 12.28
C LEU A 249 -18.80 13.36 13.71
N GLY A 250 -18.22 12.22 14.05
CA GLY A 250 -17.67 12.02 15.38
C GLY A 250 -16.66 10.89 15.48
N PHE A 251 -16.02 10.79 16.64
CA PHE A 251 -15.06 9.73 16.91
C PHE A 251 -15.74 8.53 17.58
N ALA A 252 -15.38 7.34 17.12
CA ALA A 252 -15.74 6.05 17.73
C ALA A 252 -14.68 5.66 18.77
N ASP A 253 -15.04 4.75 19.65
CA ASP A 253 -14.07 4.01 20.45
C ASP A 253 -13.47 2.82 19.65
N SER A 254 -12.46 2.16 20.21
CA SER A 254 -11.74 1.06 19.53
C SER A 254 -12.52 -0.27 19.45
N SER A 255 -13.76 -0.31 19.91
CA SER A 255 -14.56 -1.55 19.91
C SER A 255 -14.96 -2.02 18.51
N LEU A 256 -15.00 -1.08 17.55
CA LEU A 256 -15.28 -1.37 16.15
C LEU A 256 -14.05 -1.81 15.34
N GLY A 257 -12.84 -1.66 15.87
CA GLY A 257 -11.60 -2.02 15.20
C GLY A 257 -11.34 -1.21 13.93
N LEU A 258 -11.66 0.07 13.92
CA LEU A 258 -11.52 0.93 12.73
C LEU A 258 -10.07 1.41 12.54
N LYS A 259 -9.22 1.31 13.56
CA LYS A 259 -7.81 1.66 13.52
C LYS A 259 -7.55 3.09 13.02
N GLU A 260 -6.51 3.27 12.21
CA GLU A 260 -6.08 4.60 11.74
C GLU A 260 -6.96 5.13 10.60
N GLU A 261 -7.43 4.26 9.71
CA GLU A 261 -8.04 4.69 8.45
C GLU A 261 -9.48 4.19 8.25
N GLY A 262 -9.93 3.23 9.03
CA GLY A 262 -11.29 2.71 8.92
C GLY A 262 -12.35 3.67 9.44
N TYR A 263 -13.57 3.53 8.91
CA TYR A 263 -14.74 4.28 9.36
C TYR A 263 -15.99 3.39 9.39
N PHE A 264 -16.95 3.83 10.18
CA PHE A 264 -18.30 3.27 10.25
C PHE A 264 -19.32 4.33 9.89
N CYS A 265 -20.26 4.01 9.01
CA CYS A 265 -21.32 4.93 8.63
C CYS A 265 -22.68 4.23 8.72
N ASP A 266 -23.60 4.82 9.49
CA ASP A 266 -25.00 4.41 9.58
C ASP A 266 -25.86 5.41 8.81
N ILE A 267 -26.49 4.94 7.73
CA ILE A 267 -27.38 5.71 6.87
C ILE A 267 -28.81 5.25 7.17
N SER A 268 -29.59 6.11 7.80
CA SER A 268 -31.01 5.91 8.05
C SER A 268 -31.86 6.89 7.20
N GLY A 269 -33.16 6.67 7.10
CA GLY A 269 -34.06 7.62 6.44
C GLY A 269 -34.21 8.98 7.14
N GLU A 270 -33.74 9.08 8.39
CA GLU A 270 -33.81 10.29 9.20
C GLU A 270 -32.50 11.08 9.20
N ASN A 271 -31.35 10.40 9.36
CA ASN A 271 -30.05 11.02 9.48
C ASN A 271 -28.93 10.06 9.11
N ILE A 272 -27.72 10.60 8.95
CA ILE A 272 -26.48 9.83 8.72
C ILE A 272 -25.54 10.03 9.92
N ARG A 273 -24.88 8.95 10.37
CA ARG A 273 -23.85 8.99 11.41
C ARG A 273 -22.55 8.42 10.86
N LEU A 274 -21.55 9.28 10.65
CA LEU A 274 -20.21 8.90 10.24
C LEU A 274 -19.28 8.96 11.45
N LYS A 275 -18.62 7.84 11.74
CA LYS A 275 -17.69 7.69 12.87
C LYS A 275 -16.42 6.99 12.44
N ALA A 276 -15.28 7.39 13.03
CA ALA A 276 -13.99 6.73 12.88
C ALA A 276 -13.20 6.84 14.18
N GLU A 277 -12.17 6.03 14.37
CA GLU A 277 -11.28 6.15 15.54
C GLU A 277 -10.33 7.33 15.41
N LYS A 278 -9.96 7.66 14.17
CA LYS A 278 -9.00 8.72 13.83
C LYS A 278 -9.56 9.66 12.75
N GLN A 279 -8.93 10.83 12.65
CA GLN A 279 -9.31 11.84 11.66
C GLN A 279 -9.21 11.32 10.23
N GLN A 280 -8.22 10.49 9.92
CA GLN A 280 -8.02 9.92 8.60
C GLN A 280 -9.25 9.12 8.12
N GLY A 281 -9.80 8.24 8.98
CA GLY A 281 -11.02 7.49 8.65
C GLY A 281 -12.23 8.40 8.39
N LEU A 282 -12.35 9.54 9.09
CA LEU A 282 -13.42 10.51 8.82
C LEU A 282 -13.26 11.20 7.47
N ILE A 283 -12.03 11.47 7.03
CA ILE A 283 -11.75 12.01 5.69
C ILE A 283 -12.23 11.01 4.63
N TRP A 284 -11.88 9.74 4.78
CA TRP A 284 -12.29 8.68 3.84
C TRP A 284 -13.81 8.46 3.84
N GLY A 285 -14.43 8.42 5.01
CA GLY A 285 -15.87 8.30 5.13
C GLY A 285 -16.62 9.49 4.54
N ALA A 286 -16.10 10.71 4.71
CA ALA A 286 -16.64 11.91 4.07
C ALA A 286 -16.52 11.83 2.54
N GLY A 287 -15.39 11.36 2.02
CA GLY A 287 -15.21 11.10 0.58
C GLY A 287 -16.23 10.10 0.02
N THR A 288 -16.49 9.01 0.74
CA THR A 288 -17.56 8.06 0.36
C THR A 288 -18.95 8.72 0.37
N LEU A 289 -19.27 9.49 1.40
CA LEU A 289 -20.56 10.22 1.45
C LEU A 289 -20.68 11.25 0.32
N MET A 290 -19.60 11.91 -0.10
CA MET A 290 -19.60 12.82 -1.24
C MET A 290 -19.99 12.08 -2.53
N GLN A 291 -19.38 10.93 -2.81
CA GLN A 291 -19.73 10.11 -3.98
C GLN A 291 -21.20 9.65 -3.93
N LEU A 292 -21.71 9.29 -2.75
CA LEU A 292 -23.11 8.91 -2.59
C LEU A 292 -24.08 10.09 -2.82
N LEU A 293 -23.69 11.29 -2.39
CA LEU A 293 -24.46 12.53 -2.64
C LEU A 293 -24.46 12.89 -4.13
N GLU A 294 -23.33 12.77 -4.82
CA GLU A 294 -23.21 13.03 -6.26
C GLU A 294 -24.08 12.04 -7.07
N LYS A 295 -24.05 10.76 -6.73
CA LYS A 295 -24.92 9.75 -7.36
C LYS A 295 -26.40 9.97 -7.07
N ALA A 296 -26.76 10.49 -5.91
CA ALA A 296 -28.13 10.87 -5.60
C ALA A 296 -28.60 12.06 -6.46
N GLU A 297 -27.70 12.99 -6.83
CA GLU A 297 -28.00 14.09 -7.77
C GLU A 297 -28.29 13.56 -9.19
N GLU A 298 -27.55 12.55 -9.64
CA GLU A 298 -27.72 11.93 -10.96
C GLU A 298 -28.94 11.00 -11.05
N GLY A 299 -29.46 10.51 -9.91
CA GLY A 299 -30.55 9.54 -9.82
C GLY A 299 -31.86 10.09 -9.27
N ASP A 300 -32.53 9.30 -8.42
CA ASP A 300 -33.83 9.62 -7.82
C ASP A 300 -33.74 10.53 -6.57
N GLY A 301 -32.59 11.09 -6.25
CA GLY A 301 -32.38 12.05 -5.17
C GLY A 301 -32.22 11.45 -3.77
N GLY A 302 -31.98 10.14 -3.63
CA GLY A 302 -31.84 9.48 -2.33
C GLY A 302 -30.59 8.59 -2.21
N ILE A 303 -29.96 8.63 -1.03
CA ILE A 303 -28.86 7.73 -0.67
C ILE A 303 -29.47 6.48 -0.05
N PRO A 304 -29.12 5.24 -0.51
CA PRO A 304 -29.66 4.01 0.04
C PRO A 304 -29.32 3.87 1.53
N CYS A 305 -30.31 3.55 2.35
CA CYS A 305 -30.10 3.25 3.78
C CYS A 305 -29.33 1.96 3.96
N GLY A 306 -28.40 1.95 4.89
CA GLY A 306 -27.56 0.79 5.22
C GLY A 306 -26.45 1.12 6.21
N LEU A 307 -25.69 0.11 6.56
CA LEU A 307 -24.49 0.21 7.38
C LEU A 307 -23.27 -0.01 6.49
N ILE A 308 -22.27 0.82 6.68
CA ILE A 308 -20.95 0.71 6.07
C ILE A 308 -19.95 0.51 7.19
N ARG A 309 -19.07 -0.48 7.03
CA ARG A 309 -17.82 -0.59 7.79
C ARG A 309 -16.72 -0.78 6.77
N ASP A 310 -15.83 0.20 6.66
CA ASP A 310 -14.91 0.31 5.53
C ASP A 310 -13.51 0.63 6.02
N TYR A 311 -12.52 -0.01 5.42
CA TYR A 311 -11.12 0.03 5.87
C TYR A 311 -10.19 -0.46 4.75
N PRO A 312 -8.91 0.00 4.74
CA PRO A 312 -7.94 -0.42 3.73
C PRO A 312 -7.36 -1.81 4.01
N ARG A 313 -6.89 -2.47 2.96
CA ARG A 313 -6.09 -3.70 3.05
C ARG A 313 -4.59 -3.41 3.16
N TYR A 314 -4.12 -2.32 2.55
CA TYR A 314 -2.71 -1.95 2.53
C TYR A 314 -2.51 -0.54 3.10
N ALA A 315 -1.49 -0.41 3.96
CA ALA A 315 -1.17 0.85 4.63
C ALA A 315 -0.64 1.93 3.67
N VAL A 316 0.06 1.53 2.59
CA VAL A 316 0.62 2.45 1.59
C VAL A 316 -0.10 2.28 0.26
N ARG A 317 -0.81 3.33 -0.15
CA ARG A 317 -1.55 3.42 -1.39
C ARG A 317 -1.11 4.70 -2.09
N GLY A 318 -0.15 4.59 -3.02
CA GLY A 318 0.61 5.77 -3.41
C GLY A 318 0.75 6.02 -4.90
N PHE A 319 1.14 7.26 -5.17
CA PHE A 319 1.66 7.74 -6.43
C PHE A 319 2.97 8.50 -6.19
N ALA A 320 3.93 8.39 -7.10
CA ALA A 320 5.15 9.17 -7.09
C ALA A 320 5.34 9.92 -8.41
N ILE A 321 5.81 11.16 -8.32
CA ILE A 321 6.04 12.02 -9.49
C ILE A 321 7.44 12.61 -9.50
N ASP A 322 8.12 12.48 -10.64
CA ASP A 322 9.41 13.09 -10.91
C ASP A 322 9.23 14.58 -11.29
N ILE A 323 9.53 15.46 -10.32
CA ILE A 323 9.64 16.89 -10.59
C ILE A 323 11.09 17.34 -10.75
N GLY A 324 12.05 16.48 -10.45
CA GLY A 324 13.48 16.72 -10.60
C GLY A 324 13.85 17.02 -12.06
N ARG A 325 13.50 16.12 -12.98
CA ARG A 325 13.75 16.28 -14.40
C ARG A 325 12.87 17.34 -15.06
N LYS A 326 11.65 17.54 -14.55
CA LYS A 326 10.73 18.57 -15.05
C LYS A 326 9.93 19.18 -13.91
N MET A 327 10.07 20.51 -13.75
CA MET A 327 9.26 21.22 -12.77
C MET A 327 7.76 21.05 -13.06
N VAL A 328 7.00 20.73 -12.03
CA VAL A 328 5.54 20.63 -12.02
C VAL A 328 4.97 21.72 -11.13
N SER A 329 3.93 22.40 -11.58
CA SER A 329 3.31 23.49 -10.85
C SER A 329 2.63 23.03 -9.55
N MET A 330 2.57 23.92 -8.57
CA MET A 330 1.86 23.67 -7.33
C MET A 330 0.36 23.38 -7.56
N ASP A 331 -0.24 24.00 -8.57
CA ASP A 331 -1.64 23.77 -8.92
C ASP A 331 -1.86 22.32 -9.40
N THR A 332 -0.95 21.78 -10.20
CA THR A 332 -0.98 20.38 -10.64
C THR A 332 -0.76 19.41 -9.48
N LEU A 333 0.20 19.70 -8.59
CA LEU A 333 0.44 18.88 -7.39
C LEU A 333 -0.81 18.84 -6.49
N LYS A 334 -1.48 19.99 -6.31
CA LYS A 334 -2.74 20.06 -5.57
C LYS A 334 -3.88 19.28 -6.24
N GLN A 335 -3.98 19.31 -7.57
CA GLN A 335 -4.95 18.49 -8.28
C GLN A 335 -4.71 16.99 -8.07
N ILE A 336 -3.45 16.54 -8.14
CA ILE A 336 -3.07 15.15 -7.84
C ILE A 336 -3.55 14.77 -6.44
N VAL A 337 -3.28 15.59 -5.42
CA VAL A 337 -3.73 15.34 -4.04
C VAL A 337 -5.25 15.21 -3.94
N LEU A 338 -6.01 16.07 -4.62
CA LEU A 338 -7.47 15.99 -4.61
C LEU A 338 -7.98 14.67 -5.20
N TYR A 339 -7.48 14.29 -6.37
CA TYR A 339 -7.84 13.01 -7.00
C TYR A 339 -7.41 11.80 -6.15
N MET A 340 -6.24 11.86 -5.51
CA MET A 340 -5.79 10.83 -4.58
C MET A 340 -6.74 10.71 -3.39
N SER A 341 -7.12 11.84 -2.79
CA SER A 341 -8.07 11.90 -1.67
C SER A 341 -9.43 11.30 -2.02
N GLU A 342 -9.99 11.65 -3.19
CA GLU A 342 -11.26 11.11 -3.68
C GLU A 342 -11.23 9.58 -3.87
N ASN A 343 -10.05 9.02 -4.17
CA ASN A 343 -9.82 7.59 -4.37
C ASN A 343 -9.16 6.90 -3.16
N LYS A 344 -9.19 7.52 -1.98
CA LYS A 344 -8.61 6.99 -0.72
C LYS A 344 -7.13 6.58 -0.84
N MET A 345 -6.38 7.22 -1.74
CA MET A 345 -4.93 7.08 -1.85
C MET A 345 -4.25 8.03 -0.87
N ASN A 346 -3.29 7.54 -0.09
CA ASN A 346 -2.77 8.26 1.07
C ASN A 346 -1.30 8.70 1.00
N ASN A 347 -0.59 8.42 -0.12
CA ASN A 347 0.86 8.60 -0.13
C ASN A 347 1.35 9.18 -1.46
N LEU A 348 1.80 10.45 -1.45
CA LEU A 348 2.35 11.16 -2.62
C LEU A 348 3.86 11.30 -2.48
N GLY A 349 4.62 10.51 -3.24
CA GLY A 349 6.06 10.66 -3.39
C GLY A 349 6.41 11.82 -4.33
N ILE A 350 7.32 12.69 -3.93
CA ILE A 350 7.84 13.78 -4.77
C ILE A 350 9.34 13.63 -4.92
N HIS A 351 9.77 13.21 -6.10
CA HIS A 351 11.16 13.05 -6.47
C HIS A 351 11.75 14.42 -6.83
N LEU A 352 12.56 14.97 -5.91
CA LEU A 352 12.97 16.38 -5.92
C LEU A 352 14.21 16.67 -6.76
N ASN A 353 15.04 15.66 -7.01
CA ASN A 353 16.27 15.83 -7.81
C ASN A 353 16.52 14.67 -8.74
N ASP A 354 16.91 14.99 -9.95
CA ASP A 354 17.40 14.02 -10.91
C ASP A 354 18.02 14.73 -12.13
N ASN A 355 18.43 13.94 -13.12
CA ASN A 355 19.09 14.43 -14.33
C ASN A 355 18.61 13.72 -15.60
N GLU A 356 18.91 14.35 -16.71
CA GLU A 356 18.77 13.78 -18.04
C GLU A 356 19.55 12.45 -18.12
N ILE A 357 18.94 11.42 -18.71
CA ILE A 357 19.61 10.12 -18.89
C ILE A 357 20.83 10.28 -19.80
N LEU A 358 22.01 10.15 -19.23
CA LEU A 358 23.29 10.46 -19.88
C LEU A 358 23.52 9.61 -21.14
N SER A 359 23.23 8.31 -21.08
CA SER A 359 23.43 7.38 -22.19
C SER A 359 22.54 7.66 -23.42
N THR A 360 21.33 8.20 -23.20
CA THR A 360 20.36 8.47 -24.28
C THR A 360 20.38 9.91 -24.77
N SER A 361 20.89 10.84 -23.96
CA SER A 361 20.96 12.28 -24.31
C SER A 361 22.08 12.63 -25.26
N GLY A 362 23.02 11.70 -25.51
CA GLY A 362 24.24 11.96 -26.28
C GLY A 362 25.25 12.84 -25.54
N LYS A 363 25.13 12.91 -24.20
CA LYS A 363 26.04 13.68 -23.34
C LYS A 363 27.21 12.86 -22.80
N ASN A 364 27.19 11.56 -22.97
CA ASN A 364 28.17 10.64 -22.39
C ASN A 364 29.39 10.35 -23.27
N ASP A 365 29.70 11.23 -24.24
CA ASP A 365 30.91 11.12 -25.06
C ASP A 365 32.20 11.48 -24.30
N SER A 366 32.09 12.26 -23.24
CA SER A 366 33.18 12.62 -22.31
C SER A 366 32.65 13.09 -20.96
N ILE A 367 33.46 12.93 -19.90
CA ILE A 367 33.15 13.42 -18.55
C ILE A 367 32.77 14.92 -18.59
N ALA A 368 33.53 15.75 -19.34
CA ALA A 368 33.24 17.17 -19.41
C ALA A 368 31.89 17.48 -20.09
N ASN A 369 31.49 16.70 -21.09
CA ASN A 369 30.20 16.83 -21.75
C ASN A 369 29.06 16.32 -20.85
N ALA A 370 29.26 15.21 -20.16
CA ALA A 370 28.28 14.63 -19.24
C ALA A 370 27.87 15.64 -18.15
N PHE A 371 28.81 16.40 -17.59
CA PHE A 371 28.48 17.47 -16.64
C PHE A 371 27.62 18.61 -17.21
N THR A 372 27.44 18.69 -18.54
CA THR A 372 26.55 19.67 -19.20
C THR A 372 25.11 19.17 -19.34
N ALA A 373 24.83 17.91 -19.05
CA ALA A 373 23.49 17.35 -19.13
C ALA A 373 22.53 18.09 -18.18
N TYR A 374 21.26 18.11 -18.53
CA TYR A 374 20.27 18.75 -17.65
C TYR A 374 20.19 18.03 -16.28
N ALA A 375 20.02 18.81 -15.21
CA ALA A 375 19.80 18.30 -13.87
C ALA A 375 19.00 19.31 -13.05
N GLY A 376 18.07 18.82 -12.24
CA GLY A 376 17.25 19.63 -11.36
C GLY A 376 17.38 19.26 -9.87
N PHE A 377 17.21 20.25 -9.01
CA PHE A 377 16.97 20.11 -7.58
C PHE A 377 15.85 21.10 -7.22
N ARG A 378 14.67 20.61 -6.94
CA ARG A 378 13.41 21.36 -6.97
C ARG A 378 12.92 21.90 -5.63
N LEU A 379 13.74 21.82 -4.59
CA LEU A 379 13.45 22.47 -3.32
C LEU A 379 14.54 23.50 -3.01
N GLU A 380 14.14 24.66 -2.55
CA GLU A 380 15.06 25.72 -2.12
C GLU A 380 16.09 25.17 -1.12
N SER A 381 17.40 25.41 -1.38
CA SER A 381 18.51 24.99 -0.54
C SER A 381 19.52 26.11 -0.36
N GLU A 382 20.07 26.19 0.84
CA GLU A 382 21.18 27.10 1.19
C GLU A 382 22.55 26.48 0.87
N THR A 383 22.58 25.18 0.51
CA THR A 383 23.81 24.45 0.19
C THR A 383 24.52 25.07 -1.00
N ARG A 384 25.76 25.55 -0.78
CA ARG A 384 26.59 26.23 -1.79
C ARG A 384 28.03 25.80 -1.72
N ASN A 385 28.70 25.78 -2.86
CA ASN A 385 30.14 25.57 -2.93
C ASN A 385 30.92 26.84 -2.55
N LYS A 386 32.24 26.72 -2.51
CA LYS A 386 33.14 27.82 -2.15
C LYS A 386 33.09 29.03 -3.12
N LYS A 387 32.51 28.85 -4.30
CA LYS A 387 32.29 29.92 -5.29
C LYS A 387 30.93 30.61 -5.13
N GLY A 388 30.09 30.11 -4.21
CA GLY A 388 28.73 30.60 -3.99
C GLY A 388 27.67 29.97 -4.95
N GLU A 389 28.05 28.98 -5.76
CA GLU A 389 27.12 28.25 -6.63
C GLU A 389 26.27 27.31 -5.76
N GLY A 390 24.94 27.32 -5.93
CA GLY A 390 23.99 26.51 -5.18
C GLY A 390 23.45 25.33 -5.98
N ILE A 391 22.88 24.35 -5.28
CA ILE A 391 22.27 23.16 -5.89
C ILE A 391 20.87 23.41 -6.44
N THR A 392 20.14 24.39 -5.91
CA THR A 392 18.76 24.72 -6.31
C THR A 392 18.68 25.10 -7.79
N SER A 393 17.74 24.54 -8.51
CA SER A 393 17.49 24.81 -9.92
C SER A 393 17.09 26.26 -10.16
N GLN A 394 17.58 26.83 -11.27
CA GLN A 394 17.30 28.23 -11.64
C GLN A 394 16.04 28.35 -12.54
N ASP A 395 15.61 27.26 -13.14
CA ASP A 395 14.45 27.17 -14.02
C ASP A 395 13.15 26.79 -13.31
N GLY A 396 13.17 26.79 -12.00
CA GLY A 396 12.04 26.55 -11.10
C GLY A 396 12.40 25.65 -9.94
N ALA A 397 11.96 26.04 -8.76
CA ALA A 397 12.04 25.26 -7.53
C ALA A 397 10.95 25.75 -6.57
N LEU A 398 10.50 24.88 -5.69
CA LEU A 398 9.60 25.23 -4.57
C LEU A 398 10.41 25.90 -3.48
N THR A 399 9.86 26.95 -2.89
CA THR A 399 10.40 27.50 -1.65
C THR A 399 10.11 26.56 -0.47
N LYS A 400 10.89 26.68 0.60
CA LYS A 400 10.65 25.91 1.83
C LYS A 400 9.25 26.19 2.41
N GLU A 401 8.78 27.44 2.30
CA GLU A 401 7.47 27.83 2.79
C GLU A 401 6.32 27.25 1.94
N GLU A 402 6.42 27.32 0.59
CA GLU A 402 5.46 26.68 -0.30
C GLU A 402 5.37 25.17 -0.04
N TRP A 403 6.51 24.51 0.25
CA TRP A 403 6.53 23.10 0.60
C TRP A 403 5.76 22.83 1.90
N LYS A 404 6.03 23.58 2.97
CA LYS A 404 5.34 23.42 4.26
C LYS A 404 3.85 23.70 4.19
N GLU A 405 3.45 24.71 3.43
CA GLU A 405 2.02 25.00 3.19
C GLU A 405 1.36 23.88 2.42
N PHE A 406 2.03 23.35 1.40
CA PHE A 406 1.51 22.28 0.57
C PHE A 406 1.36 20.97 1.36
N THR A 407 2.39 20.56 2.12
CA THR A 407 2.33 19.31 2.89
C THR A 407 1.23 19.34 3.94
N ARG A 408 1.10 20.45 4.67
CA ARG A 408 0.03 20.65 5.65
C ARG A 408 -1.36 20.57 5.02
N TRP A 409 -1.53 21.24 3.88
CA TRP A 409 -2.78 21.21 3.14
C TRP A 409 -3.10 19.80 2.59
N ALA A 410 -2.11 19.05 2.13
CA ALA A 410 -2.28 17.67 1.66
C ALA A 410 -2.69 16.71 2.79
N GLU A 411 -2.11 16.87 3.99
CA GLU A 411 -2.49 16.10 5.18
C GLU A 411 -3.97 16.34 5.57
N GLU A 412 -4.46 17.57 5.46
CA GLU A 412 -5.90 17.87 5.66
C GLU A 412 -6.82 17.16 4.66
N LYS A 413 -6.27 16.69 3.53
CA LYS A 413 -6.95 15.87 2.52
C LYS A 413 -6.69 14.38 2.67
N GLY A 414 -5.98 13.97 3.72
CA GLY A 414 -5.64 12.57 3.97
C GLY A 414 -4.44 12.04 3.17
N VAL A 415 -3.67 12.91 2.51
CA VAL A 415 -2.53 12.52 1.68
C VAL A 415 -1.22 12.98 2.32
N GLN A 416 -0.40 12.02 2.74
CA GLN A 416 0.96 12.29 3.19
C GLN A 416 1.87 12.55 1.99
N VAL A 417 2.58 13.67 1.99
CA VAL A 417 3.60 13.99 1.00
C VAL A 417 4.96 13.49 1.47
N VAL A 418 5.59 12.63 0.68
CA VAL A 418 6.89 12.03 0.96
C VAL A 418 7.96 12.67 0.09
N PRO A 419 8.84 13.53 0.65
CA PRO A 419 9.94 14.11 -0.10
C PRO A 419 11.00 13.05 -0.40
N GLU A 420 11.50 13.06 -1.62
CA GLU A 420 12.64 12.25 -2.02
C GLU A 420 13.80 13.14 -2.45
N ILE A 421 14.96 12.96 -1.81
CA ILE A 421 16.25 13.46 -2.28
C ILE A 421 17.11 12.25 -2.60
N ASP A 422 17.23 11.97 -3.87
CA ASP A 422 17.93 10.78 -4.34
C ASP A 422 19.43 10.96 -4.37
N THR A 423 20.08 10.09 -3.62
CA THR A 423 21.53 9.95 -3.50
C THR A 423 21.87 8.47 -3.23
N PRO A 424 23.05 7.97 -3.59
CA PRO A 424 24.21 8.66 -4.13
C PRO A 424 24.28 8.71 -5.67
N ALA A 425 23.39 8.01 -6.41
CA ALA A 425 23.17 8.19 -7.83
C ALA A 425 22.20 9.36 -8.10
N HIS A 426 21.80 9.60 -9.35
CA HIS A 426 20.84 10.66 -9.72
C HIS A 426 21.16 12.06 -9.17
N SER A 427 22.43 12.27 -8.86
CA SER A 427 22.92 13.40 -8.07
C SER A 427 23.64 14.48 -8.91
N LEU A 428 23.41 14.57 -10.24
CA LEU A 428 24.12 15.52 -11.10
C LEU A 428 23.93 16.98 -10.67
N ALA A 429 22.76 17.33 -10.13
CA ALA A 429 22.52 18.67 -9.58
C ALA A 429 23.49 19.00 -8.42
N ILE A 430 23.89 17.99 -7.65
CA ILE A 430 24.84 18.10 -6.53
C ILE A 430 26.27 18.00 -7.05
N THR A 431 26.60 16.98 -7.83
CA THR A 431 27.97 16.72 -8.32
C THR A 431 28.48 17.82 -9.25
N ARG A 432 27.58 18.50 -9.99
CA ARG A 432 27.93 19.67 -10.79
C ARG A 432 28.44 20.85 -9.95
N VAL A 433 27.84 21.05 -8.80
CA VAL A 433 28.22 22.12 -7.86
C VAL A 433 29.44 21.72 -7.04
N PHE A 434 29.58 20.42 -6.73
CA PHE A 434 30.65 19.83 -5.96
C PHE A 434 31.38 18.72 -6.74
N PRO A 435 32.04 19.04 -7.88
CA PRO A 435 32.65 18.02 -8.74
C PRO A 435 33.78 17.23 -8.05
N GLU A 436 34.33 17.74 -6.97
CA GLU A 436 35.30 17.02 -6.14
C GLU A 436 34.72 15.76 -5.47
N TYR A 437 33.39 15.69 -5.33
CA TYR A 437 32.68 14.53 -4.73
C TYR A 437 32.04 13.63 -5.79
N ALA A 438 32.12 13.97 -7.09
CA ALA A 438 31.64 13.10 -8.16
C ALA A 438 32.50 11.84 -8.31
N LEU A 439 31.89 10.69 -8.59
CA LEU A 439 32.58 9.46 -8.92
C LEU A 439 33.40 9.64 -10.21
N ALA A 440 32.77 10.12 -11.26
CA ALA A 440 33.37 10.62 -12.51
C ALA A 440 34.55 9.80 -13.07
N ASP A 441 34.55 8.49 -12.87
CA ASP A 441 35.49 7.54 -13.47
C ASP A 441 35.12 7.21 -14.93
N GLU A 442 33.82 7.28 -15.25
CA GLU A 442 33.25 7.16 -16.57
C GLU A 442 32.23 8.30 -16.82
N PRO A 443 31.95 8.67 -18.07
CA PRO A 443 30.98 9.74 -18.39
C PRO A 443 29.56 9.47 -17.81
N ASP A 444 29.12 8.21 -17.78
CA ASP A 444 27.82 7.81 -17.28
C ASP A 444 27.73 7.84 -15.73
N ASN A 445 28.85 8.03 -15.03
CA ASN A 445 28.92 8.04 -13.56
C ASN A 445 29.13 9.45 -12.97
N VAL A 446 29.03 10.52 -13.77
CA VAL A 446 29.22 11.90 -13.26
C VAL A 446 28.09 12.34 -12.31
N ASP A 447 26.95 11.71 -12.39
CA ASP A 447 25.79 11.89 -11.53
C ASP A 447 25.81 11.03 -10.26
N HIS A 448 26.90 10.29 -10.07
CA HIS A 448 27.12 9.49 -8.86
C HIS A 448 28.07 10.21 -7.91
N LEU A 449 27.75 10.18 -6.64
CA LEU A 449 28.63 10.63 -5.57
C LEU A 449 29.68 9.54 -5.28
N ASP A 450 30.94 9.93 -5.14
CA ASP A 450 32.04 9.03 -4.76
C ASP A 450 32.04 8.84 -3.24
N LEU A 451 31.50 7.75 -2.79
CA LEU A 451 31.35 7.41 -1.38
C LEU A 451 32.69 7.04 -0.69
N SER A 452 33.76 6.86 -1.47
CA SER A 452 35.11 6.63 -0.94
C SER A 452 35.78 7.91 -0.47
N LYS A 453 35.28 9.08 -0.89
CA LYS A 453 35.87 10.37 -0.55
C LYS A 453 35.40 10.88 0.80
N ASN A 454 36.37 11.35 1.60
CA ASN A 454 36.05 12.04 2.85
C ASN A 454 35.24 13.30 2.56
N GLY A 455 34.13 13.45 3.26
CA GLY A 455 33.24 14.63 3.15
C GLY A 455 32.01 14.41 2.25
N THR A 456 31.94 13.35 1.45
CA THR A 456 30.75 13.04 0.64
C THR A 456 29.53 12.79 1.53
N LEU A 457 29.67 11.93 2.54
CA LEU A 457 28.61 11.67 3.51
C LEU A 457 28.20 12.96 4.23
N GLU A 458 29.17 13.74 4.73
CA GLU A 458 28.90 15.01 5.41
C GLU A 458 28.15 16.02 4.52
N LEU A 459 28.49 16.09 3.23
CA LEU A 459 27.77 16.93 2.27
C LEU A 459 26.30 16.54 2.17
N VAL A 460 26.01 15.25 1.98
CA VAL A 460 24.63 14.76 1.86
C VAL A 460 23.87 14.95 3.17
N GLN A 461 24.48 14.60 4.29
CA GLN A 461 23.86 14.81 5.60
C GLN A 461 23.54 16.29 5.87
N ASN A 462 24.41 17.22 5.44
CA ASN A 462 24.16 18.66 5.62
C ASN A 462 22.99 19.14 4.72
N ILE A 463 22.83 18.60 3.51
CA ILE A 463 21.64 18.86 2.67
C ILE A 463 20.37 18.41 3.40
N TRP A 464 20.34 17.21 3.95
CA TRP A 464 19.19 16.69 4.67
C TRP A 464 18.89 17.45 5.97
N LYS A 465 19.91 17.77 6.76
CA LYS A 465 19.76 18.55 8.01
C LYS A 465 19.10 19.89 7.80
N GLU A 466 19.33 20.52 6.66
CA GLU A 466 18.67 21.78 6.28
C GLU A 466 17.13 21.67 6.28
N TYR A 467 16.58 20.48 6.07
CA TYR A 467 15.14 20.24 5.99
C TYR A 467 14.59 19.51 7.23
N LEU A 468 15.44 18.77 7.94
CA LEU A 468 15.04 17.94 9.07
C LEU A 468 15.16 18.66 10.42
N GLU A 469 16.05 19.67 10.53
CA GLU A 469 16.37 20.34 11.79
C GLU A 469 15.71 21.72 11.89
N GLY A 470 15.53 22.23 13.12
CA GLY A 470 14.99 23.56 13.42
C GLY A 470 13.76 23.50 14.31
N GLU A 471 13.22 24.67 14.69
CA GLU A 471 11.98 24.76 15.50
C GLU A 471 10.73 24.48 14.67
N ASP A 472 10.79 24.70 13.35
CA ASP A 472 9.71 24.43 12.38
C ASP A 472 10.36 23.82 11.12
N PRO A 473 10.71 22.51 11.16
CA PRO A 473 11.43 21.85 10.07
C PRO A 473 10.60 21.82 8.79
N VAL A 474 11.28 21.80 7.65
CA VAL A 474 10.62 21.77 6.32
C VAL A 474 9.90 20.47 6.08
N PHE A 475 10.52 19.35 6.48
CA PHE A 475 9.90 18.04 6.48
C PHE A 475 9.35 17.76 7.87
N PRO A 476 8.04 17.47 8.03
CA PRO A 476 7.40 17.34 9.33
C PRO A 476 8.00 16.21 10.16
N GLU A 477 7.99 16.36 11.48
CA GLU A 477 8.30 15.27 12.42
C GLU A 477 7.24 14.15 12.26
N GLU A 478 7.62 12.93 12.58
CA GLU A 478 6.78 11.73 12.43
C GLU A 478 6.40 11.36 10.98
N GLY A 479 6.87 12.11 9.98
CA GLY A 479 6.68 11.81 8.57
C GLY A 479 7.60 10.71 8.03
N VAL A 480 7.37 10.34 6.77
CA VAL A 480 8.28 9.48 5.99
C VAL A 480 9.12 10.37 5.08
N VAL A 481 10.40 10.09 4.96
CA VAL A 481 11.28 10.68 3.94
C VAL A 481 11.95 9.59 3.12
N HIS A 482 12.14 9.83 1.82
CA HIS A 482 12.76 8.90 0.90
C HIS A 482 14.19 9.34 0.58
N ILE A 483 15.17 8.49 0.89
CA ILE A 483 16.60 8.82 0.77
C ILE A 483 17.26 8.38 -0.55
N GLY A 484 16.45 7.89 -1.52
CA GLY A 484 16.92 7.36 -2.78
C GLY A 484 17.51 5.96 -2.65
N LEU A 485 18.80 5.80 -3.00
CA LEU A 485 19.58 4.55 -2.90
C LEU A 485 19.36 3.54 -4.03
N ASP A 486 19.10 3.98 -5.23
CA ASP A 486 19.08 3.11 -6.40
C ASP A 486 20.28 3.32 -7.33
N GLU A 487 20.41 2.45 -8.29
CA GLU A 487 21.29 2.46 -9.47
C GLU A 487 22.75 2.89 -9.23
N TYR A 488 23.31 2.63 -8.04
CA TYR A 488 24.69 3.00 -7.73
C TYR A 488 25.71 2.02 -8.32
N TYR A 489 26.71 2.55 -9.05
CA TYR A 489 27.76 1.77 -9.72
C TYR A 489 29.14 1.86 -9.05
N GLY A 490 29.26 2.49 -7.91
CA GLY A 490 30.49 2.55 -7.14
C GLY A 490 30.69 1.33 -6.22
N SER A 491 31.50 1.50 -5.16
CA SER A 491 31.77 0.45 -4.17
C SER A 491 30.50 0.08 -3.38
N GLY A 492 30.04 -1.18 -3.50
CA GLY A 492 28.87 -1.65 -2.78
C GLY A 492 29.04 -1.68 -1.26
N GLU A 493 30.25 -1.91 -0.76
CA GLU A 493 30.52 -1.86 0.67
C GLU A 493 30.45 -0.42 1.22
N ASP A 494 30.90 0.57 0.46
CA ASP A 494 30.77 1.98 0.83
C ASP A 494 29.30 2.44 0.74
N PHE A 495 28.57 1.93 -0.25
CA PHE A 495 27.14 2.16 -0.39
C PHE A 495 26.34 1.68 0.83
N ARG A 496 26.59 0.43 1.28
CA ARG A 496 25.88 -0.13 2.43
C ARG A 496 26.18 0.61 3.73
N ARG A 497 27.42 1.08 3.90
CA ARG A 497 27.79 1.96 5.03
C ARG A 497 27.10 3.31 4.93
N PHE A 498 27.11 3.93 3.75
CA PHE A 498 26.42 5.19 3.50
C PHE A 498 24.91 5.05 3.80
N ALA A 499 24.27 3.98 3.33
CA ALA A 499 22.86 3.70 3.60
C ALA A 499 22.56 3.69 5.10
N ASN A 500 23.35 2.97 5.90
CA ASN A 500 23.17 2.93 7.36
C ASN A 500 23.32 4.30 8.01
N GLU A 501 24.35 5.07 7.66
CA GLU A 501 24.57 6.41 8.19
C GLU A 501 23.41 7.38 7.86
N MET A 502 22.80 7.22 6.67
CA MET A 502 21.65 8.03 6.28
C MET A 502 20.37 7.58 7.01
N ILE A 503 20.16 6.24 7.13
CA ILE A 503 19.04 5.69 7.89
C ILE A 503 19.09 6.15 9.35
N ASP A 504 20.26 6.00 9.99
CA ASP A 504 20.45 6.38 11.39
C ASP A 504 20.15 7.88 11.59
N MET A 505 20.69 8.74 10.73
CA MET A 505 20.45 10.19 10.81
C MET A 505 18.95 10.55 10.69
N VAL A 506 18.24 9.93 9.76
CA VAL A 506 16.81 10.20 9.57
C VAL A 506 16.00 9.69 10.76
N GLN A 507 16.28 8.48 11.24
CA GLN A 507 15.59 7.91 12.40
C GLN A 507 15.86 8.70 13.70
N GLU A 508 17.09 9.17 13.89
CA GLU A 508 17.45 10.07 15.01
C GLU A 508 16.67 11.39 14.96
N SER A 509 16.27 11.84 13.78
CA SER A 509 15.41 13.01 13.60
C SER A 509 13.91 12.76 13.84
N GLY A 510 13.51 11.53 14.24
CA GLY A 510 12.14 11.14 14.54
C GLY A 510 11.31 10.72 13.33
N ARG A 511 11.89 10.62 12.12
CA ARG A 511 11.18 10.26 10.88
C ARG A 511 11.39 8.79 10.51
N SER A 512 10.45 8.26 9.73
CA SER A 512 10.60 6.95 9.09
C SER A 512 11.35 7.08 7.77
N VAL A 513 12.10 6.04 7.42
CA VAL A 513 12.92 6.01 6.23
C VAL A 513 12.24 5.20 5.13
N ARG A 514 12.25 5.72 3.91
CA ARG A 514 11.98 4.97 2.69
C ARG A 514 13.21 5.01 1.79
N LEU A 515 13.43 3.95 1.04
CA LEU A 515 14.53 3.83 0.09
C LEU A 515 14.16 2.93 -1.09
N TRP A 516 14.85 3.08 -2.21
CA TRP A 516 14.75 2.18 -3.35
C TRP A 516 15.48 0.87 -3.09
N GLY A 517 14.91 -0.23 -3.59
CA GLY A 517 15.53 -1.55 -3.51
C GLY A 517 16.72 -1.69 -4.44
N SER A 518 17.93 -1.95 -3.86
CA SER A 518 19.17 -2.14 -4.62
C SER A 518 20.10 -3.23 -4.05
N LEU A 519 19.74 -3.81 -2.91
CA LEU A 519 20.67 -4.60 -2.11
C LEU A 519 21.00 -6.00 -2.66
N SER A 520 20.24 -6.52 -3.63
CA SER A 520 20.59 -7.77 -4.33
C SER A 520 21.66 -7.56 -5.39
N ARG A 521 21.73 -6.37 -5.99
CA ARG A 521 22.72 -6.03 -7.01
C ARG A 521 23.94 -5.31 -6.46
N VAL A 522 23.76 -4.41 -5.48
CA VAL A 522 24.86 -3.69 -4.85
C VAL A 522 25.51 -4.55 -3.77
N ASP A 523 26.57 -5.24 -4.18
CA ASP A 523 27.24 -6.26 -3.39
C ASP A 523 27.99 -5.68 -2.19
N GLY A 524 28.00 -6.38 -1.05
CA GLY A 524 28.70 -5.97 0.16
C GLY A 524 28.42 -6.88 1.34
N LYS A 525 29.20 -6.75 2.41
CA LYS A 525 29.09 -7.57 3.63
C LYS A 525 28.38 -6.85 4.77
N THR A 526 28.40 -5.52 4.76
CA THR A 526 27.70 -4.73 5.75
C THR A 526 26.19 -4.94 5.59
N GLN A 527 25.55 -5.39 6.66
CA GLN A 527 24.10 -5.50 6.70
C GLN A 527 23.49 -4.10 6.76
N VAL A 528 22.49 -3.85 5.94
CA VAL A 528 21.73 -2.59 5.98
C VAL A 528 20.61 -2.73 7.00
N THR A 529 20.42 -1.71 7.82
CA THR A 529 19.36 -1.62 8.83
C THR A 529 17.98 -1.67 8.17
N SER A 530 17.12 -2.57 8.64
CA SER A 530 15.76 -2.78 8.12
C SER A 530 14.66 -2.34 9.10
N ASP A 531 15.00 -2.14 10.37
CA ASP A 531 14.03 -1.74 11.40
C ASP A 531 13.44 -0.36 11.06
N LYS A 532 12.11 -0.29 10.94
CA LYS A 532 11.34 0.91 10.54
C LYS A 532 11.78 1.52 9.21
N VAL A 533 12.26 0.67 8.28
CA VAL A 533 12.65 1.06 6.93
C VAL A 533 11.70 0.46 5.92
N GLN A 534 11.12 1.31 5.08
CA GLN A 534 10.32 0.92 3.93
C GLN A 534 11.23 0.79 2.71
N MET A 535 11.18 -0.36 2.03
CA MET A 535 11.89 -0.56 0.77
C MET A 535 10.90 -0.59 -0.39
N GLN A 536 11.04 0.38 -1.29
CA GLN A 536 10.27 0.46 -2.52
C GLN A 536 10.98 -0.32 -3.63
N ILE A 537 10.40 -1.45 -4.04
CA ILE A 537 11.01 -2.36 -5.02
C ILE A 537 10.48 -2.01 -6.41
N TRP A 538 11.40 -1.53 -7.24
CA TRP A 538 11.14 -1.13 -8.63
C TRP A 538 11.63 -2.17 -9.66
N SER A 539 12.57 -3.03 -9.26
CA SER A 539 13.13 -4.10 -10.08
C SER A 539 13.57 -5.27 -9.20
N THR A 540 13.10 -6.48 -9.53
CA THR A 540 13.51 -7.71 -8.83
C THR A 540 14.97 -8.08 -9.08
N GLU A 541 15.58 -7.56 -10.16
CA GLU A 541 17.02 -7.72 -10.41
C GLU A 541 17.88 -6.87 -9.46
N TRP A 542 17.37 -5.74 -9.00
CA TRP A 542 18.03 -4.84 -8.06
C TRP A 542 17.77 -5.21 -6.60
N ALA A 543 16.58 -5.67 -6.29
CA ALA A 543 16.20 -6.15 -4.97
C ALA A 543 15.22 -7.32 -5.10
N ASP A 544 15.64 -8.50 -4.68
CA ASP A 544 14.79 -9.68 -4.58
C ASP A 544 13.78 -9.48 -3.46
N PRO A 545 12.46 -9.55 -3.74
CA PRO A 545 11.44 -9.22 -2.76
C PRO A 545 11.42 -10.15 -1.54
N GLU A 546 11.67 -11.44 -1.72
CA GLU A 546 11.69 -12.44 -0.65
C GLU A 546 12.89 -12.22 0.26
N ASP A 547 14.09 -12.03 -0.32
CA ASP A 547 15.31 -11.73 0.43
C ASP A 547 15.17 -10.44 1.25
N MET A 548 14.56 -9.39 0.68
CA MET A 548 14.37 -8.11 1.37
C MET A 548 13.31 -8.21 2.47
N TYR A 549 12.24 -8.94 2.21
CA TYR A 549 11.23 -9.24 3.22
C TYR A 549 11.83 -10.06 4.38
N GLU A 550 12.63 -11.10 4.10
CA GLU A 550 13.32 -11.88 5.13
C GLU A 550 14.34 -11.06 5.92
N ALA A 551 15.01 -10.10 5.26
CA ALA A 551 15.91 -9.17 5.92
C ALA A 551 15.22 -8.19 6.88
N GLY A 552 13.87 -8.11 6.87
CA GLY A 552 13.07 -7.34 7.82
C GLY A 552 12.54 -6.01 7.31
N PHE A 553 12.72 -5.66 6.05
CA PHE A 553 12.16 -4.44 5.46
C PHE A 553 10.64 -4.51 5.33
N SER A 554 9.98 -3.36 5.43
CA SER A 554 8.60 -3.19 4.95
C SER A 554 8.63 -2.94 3.45
N ILE A 555 7.92 -3.77 2.67
CA ILE A 555 8.03 -3.80 1.21
C ILE A 555 6.89 -3.01 0.57
N ILE A 556 7.25 -2.16 -0.39
CA ILE A 556 6.32 -1.43 -1.26
C ILE A 556 6.58 -1.85 -2.70
N ASN A 557 5.53 -2.27 -3.40
CA ASN A 557 5.62 -2.65 -4.81
C ASN A 557 5.58 -1.40 -5.71
N SER A 558 6.62 -1.22 -6.51
CA SER A 558 6.72 -0.19 -7.56
C SER A 558 7.36 -0.75 -8.82
N LEU A 559 7.12 -2.05 -9.12
CA LEU A 559 7.76 -2.71 -10.25
C LEU A 559 7.59 -1.93 -11.55
N ASN A 560 8.70 -1.65 -12.21
CA ASN A 560 8.76 -0.89 -13.46
C ASN A 560 7.89 -1.53 -14.56
N SER A 561 7.81 -2.85 -14.61
CA SER A 561 7.04 -3.60 -15.59
C SER A 561 5.52 -3.42 -15.49
N SER A 562 5.01 -2.94 -14.35
CA SER A 562 3.57 -2.84 -14.08
C SER A 562 3.12 -1.49 -13.53
N LEU A 563 4.01 -0.71 -12.92
CA LEU A 563 3.66 0.49 -12.16
C LEU A 563 4.43 1.76 -12.61
N TYR A 564 5.27 1.69 -13.66
CA TYR A 564 5.97 2.86 -14.18
C TYR A 564 5.25 3.47 -15.38
N ILE A 565 5.17 4.79 -15.37
CA ILE A 565 4.73 5.64 -16.46
C ILE A 565 5.93 6.50 -16.89
N ILE A 566 6.39 6.31 -18.13
CA ILE A 566 7.48 7.10 -18.73
C ILE A 566 6.93 7.70 -20.02
N PRO A 567 6.43 8.94 -20.00
CA PRO A 567 5.82 9.56 -21.15
C PRO A 567 6.77 9.62 -22.36
N GLY A 568 6.32 9.10 -23.49
CA GLY A 568 7.15 8.98 -24.70
C GLY A 568 8.18 7.85 -24.67
N GLY A 569 8.25 7.07 -23.58
CA GLY A 569 9.09 5.88 -23.43
C GLY A 569 8.34 4.57 -23.66
N GLY A 570 8.98 3.45 -23.28
CA GLY A 570 8.41 2.11 -23.40
C GLY A 570 7.21 1.85 -22.46
N TYR A 571 7.04 2.69 -21.44
CA TYR A 571 5.98 2.63 -20.42
C TYR A 571 5.10 3.89 -20.46
N ASP A 572 4.70 4.36 -21.63
CA ASP A 572 3.96 5.63 -21.78
C ASP A 572 2.67 5.68 -20.94
N ARG A 573 1.99 4.54 -20.77
CA ARG A 573 0.79 4.36 -19.94
C ARG A 573 0.81 2.98 -19.28
N LEU A 574 0.15 2.85 -18.14
CA LEU A 574 -0.06 1.55 -17.53
C LEU A 574 -1.09 0.72 -18.34
N ASP A 575 -0.86 -0.58 -18.41
CA ASP A 575 -1.80 -1.52 -19.02
C ASP A 575 -2.94 -1.82 -18.02
N THR A 576 -4.07 -1.11 -18.14
CA THR A 576 -5.21 -1.25 -17.25
C THR A 576 -5.86 -2.63 -17.30
N GLU A 577 -5.75 -3.38 -18.42
CA GLU A 577 -6.24 -4.76 -18.48
C GLU A 577 -5.34 -5.71 -17.69
N ALA A 578 -4.02 -5.51 -17.76
CA ALA A 578 -3.07 -6.25 -16.93
C ALA A 578 -3.27 -5.94 -15.44
N LEU A 579 -3.51 -4.67 -15.08
CA LEU A 579 -3.76 -4.23 -13.71
C LEU A 579 -5.02 -4.88 -13.09
N ARG A 580 -6.03 -5.26 -13.89
CA ARG A 580 -7.20 -6.00 -13.36
C ARG A 580 -6.82 -7.35 -12.73
N GLN A 581 -5.75 -7.97 -13.20
CA GLN A 581 -5.22 -9.26 -12.72
C GLN A 581 -4.01 -9.09 -11.79
N TRP A 582 -3.52 -7.86 -11.66
CA TRP A 582 -2.39 -7.56 -10.81
C TRP A 582 -2.78 -7.60 -9.33
N GLU A 583 -1.86 -8.07 -8.49
CA GLU A 583 -2.01 -8.05 -7.03
C GLU A 583 -0.81 -7.33 -6.39
N PRO A 584 -1.02 -6.46 -5.39
CA PRO A 584 0.03 -5.65 -4.79
C PRO A 584 1.22 -6.46 -4.25
N ASN A 585 0.95 -7.62 -3.66
CA ASN A 585 1.95 -8.50 -3.06
C ASN A 585 2.64 -9.46 -4.05
N ARG A 586 2.38 -9.32 -5.36
CA ARG A 586 2.93 -10.18 -6.41
C ARG A 586 3.97 -9.41 -7.23
N PHE A 587 5.22 -9.93 -7.27
CA PHE A 587 6.38 -9.29 -7.89
C PHE A 587 6.81 -9.89 -9.22
N SER A 588 6.06 -10.81 -9.78
CA SER A 588 6.28 -11.32 -11.14
C SER A 588 4.98 -11.85 -11.73
N THR A 589 5.01 -12.20 -13.03
CA THR A 589 3.88 -12.81 -13.73
C THR A 589 4.13 -14.31 -13.91
N GLY A 590 3.08 -15.13 -13.74
CA GLY A 590 3.16 -16.56 -13.99
C GLY A 590 3.03 -17.43 -12.74
N PRO A 591 3.07 -18.77 -12.90
CA PRO A 591 2.77 -19.71 -11.82
C PRO A 591 3.85 -19.83 -10.74
N GLN A 592 5.04 -19.29 -11.00
CA GLN A 592 6.17 -19.22 -10.04
C GLN A 592 6.42 -17.78 -9.60
N ALA A 593 5.37 -16.95 -9.58
CA ALA A 593 5.48 -15.59 -9.13
C ALA A 593 5.89 -15.54 -7.65
N GLU A 594 6.81 -14.66 -7.33
CA GLU A 594 7.10 -14.30 -5.95
C GLU A 594 5.90 -13.59 -5.36
N VAL A 595 5.38 -14.11 -4.25
CA VAL A 595 4.19 -13.61 -3.59
C VAL A 595 4.51 -13.43 -2.11
N LEU A 596 4.57 -12.19 -1.67
CA LEU A 596 4.83 -11.89 -0.26
C LEU A 596 3.58 -12.08 0.60
N PRO A 597 3.74 -12.47 1.87
CA PRO A 597 2.63 -12.64 2.80
C PRO A 597 1.92 -11.31 3.07
N VAL A 598 0.60 -11.30 2.93
CA VAL A 598 -0.22 -10.09 3.18
C VAL A 598 -0.50 -9.86 4.66
N TYR A 599 -0.40 -10.89 5.50
CA TYR A 599 -0.77 -10.88 6.91
C TYR A 599 0.27 -10.22 7.84
N SER A 600 1.41 -9.78 7.34
CA SER A 600 2.48 -9.33 8.24
C SER A 600 2.59 -7.82 8.42
N GLY A 601 1.72 -7.03 7.79
CA GLY A 601 1.87 -5.57 7.75
C GLY A 601 3.14 -5.08 7.04
N ARG A 602 4.15 -5.96 6.85
CA ARG A 602 5.39 -5.64 6.13
C ARG A 602 5.25 -5.62 4.62
N MET A 603 4.23 -6.26 4.04
CA MET A 603 3.80 -5.96 2.68
C MET A 603 2.94 -4.70 2.74
N ALA A 604 3.60 -3.53 2.74
CA ALA A 604 2.97 -2.26 3.07
C ALA A 604 1.99 -1.75 2.00
N GLY A 605 2.17 -2.14 0.74
CA GLY A 605 1.29 -1.73 -0.35
C GLY A 605 2.02 -1.45 -1.65
N ALA A 606 1.54 -0.48 -2.43
CA ALA A 606 2.16 -0.15 -3.71
C ALA A 606 2.11 1.35 -4.03
N ILE A 607 3.06 1.76 -4.86
CA ILE A 607 3.18 3.12 -5.40
C ILE A 607 3.43 3.01 -6.89
N TYR A 608 2.57 3.60 -7.73
CA TYR A 608 2.87 3.77 -9.14
C TYR A 608 3.57 5.09 -9.39
N CYS A 609 4.45 5.14 -10.40
CA CYS A 609 5.40 6.23 -10.56
C CYS A 609 5.32 6.85 -11.96
N LEU A 610 5.42 8.18 -12.05
CA LEU A 610 5.57 8.91 -13.30
C LEU A 610 6.97 9.54 -13.36
N TRP A 611 7.76 9.08 -14.33
CA TRP A 611 9.12 9.51 -14.56
C TRP A 611 9.26 10.35 -15.82
N ASN A 612 10.03 11.42 -15.76
CA ASN A 612 10.28 12.32 -16.86
C ASN A 612 11.59 12.02 -17.64
N ASP A 613 11.97 10.74 -17.74
CA ASP A 613 13.22 10.26 -18.36
C ASP A 613 13.43 10.76 -19.77
N THR A 614 12.35 10.84 -20.55
CA THR A 614 12.41 11.18 -22.00
C THR A 614 12.17 12.64 -22.30
N ILE A 615 11.98 13.48 -21.26
CA ILE A 615 11.58 14.88 -21.44
C ILE A 615 12.53 15.68 -22.34
N GLY A 616 13.83 15.42 -22.28
CA GLY A 616 14.83 16.05 -23.12
C GLY A 616 14.78 15.63 -24.60
N SER A 617 14.14 14.49 -24.92
CA SER A 617 13.99 13.95 -26.28
C SER A 617 12.66 14.27 -26.95
N LEU A 618 11.70 14.82 -26.21
CA LEU A 618 10.40 15.20 -26.73
C LEU A 618 10.44 16.64 -27.29
N ASP A 619 10.11 16.82 -28.56
CA ASP A 619 10.17 18.13 -29.26
C ASP A 619 9.36 19.24 -28.52
N ALA A 620 8.20 18.90 -27.99
CA ALA A 620 7.32 19.82 -27.27
C ALA A 620 7.28 19.56 -25.75
N GLY A 621 8.03 18.57 -25.27
CA GLY A 621 7.91 18.07 -23.89
C GLY A 621 6.54 17.43 -23.63
N ILE A 622 6.31 17.01 -22.37
CA ILE A 622 4.99 16.62 -21.91
C ILE A 622 4.36 17.77 -21.12
N THR A 623 3.09 18.05 -21.35
CA THR A 623 2.33 19.04 -20.59
C THR A 623 1.89 18.47 -19.24
N GLU A 624 1.61 19.35 -18.28
CA GLU A 624 1.05 18.94 -16.98
C GLU A 624 -0.31 18.25 -17.12
N ASP A 625 -1.16 18.71 -18.06
CA ASP A 625 -2.41 18.02 -18.41
C ASP A 625 -2.15 16.58 -18.89
N GLY A 626 -1.10 16.38 -19.70
CA GLY A 626 -0.72 15.05 -20.16
C GLY A 626 -0.17 14.14 -19.05
N MET A 627 0.44 14.72 -18.01
CA MET A 627 0.82 13.99 -16.80
C MET A 627 -0.41 13.61 -15.96
N LEU A 628 -1.33 14.56 -15.76
CA LEU A 628 -2.58 14.33 -15.05
C LEU A 628 -3.43 13.25 -15.72
N GLU A 629 -3.54 13.26 -17.05
CA GLU A 629 -4.27 12.22 -17.78
C GLU A 629 -3.70 10.83 -17.52
N ARG A 630 -2.38 10.67 -17.55
CA ARG A 630 -1.70 9.39 -17.30
C ARG A 630 -1.78 8.95 -15.85
N PHE A 631 -1.76 9.90 -14.93
CA PHE A 631 -1.96 9.66 -13.49
C PHE A 631 -3.39 9.17 -13.20
N MET A 632 -4.40 9.85 -13.77
CA MET A 632 -5.81 9.56 -13.48
C MET A 632 -6.31 8.25 -14.09
N GLU A 633 -5.78 7.83 -15.24
CA GLU A 633 -6.26 6.65 -15.96
C GLU A 633 -6.22 5.36 -15.11
N PRO A 634 -5.11 4.98 -14.44
CA PRO A 634 -5.05 3.78 -13.60
C PRO A 634 -5.55 3.99 -12.17
N LEU A 635 -5.73 5.23 -11.72
CA LEU A 635 -5.99 5.59 -10.31
C LEU A 635 -7.18 4.84 -9.69
N PRO A 636 -8.39 4.81 -10.31
CA PRO A 636 -9.52 4.10 -9.71
C PRO A 636 -9.26 2.60 -9.54
N LEU A 637 -8.61 1.98 -10.52
CA LEU A 637 -8.32 0.56 -10.48
C LEU A 637 -7.26 0.21 -9.43
N LEU A 638 -6.22 1.03 -9.30
CA LEU A 638 -5.20 0.83 -8.28
C LEU A 638 -5.76 1.09 -6.87
N SER A 639 -6.65 2.06 -6.71
CA SER A 639 -7.33 2.28 -5.44
C SER A 639 -8.16 1.07 -5.01
N GLU A 640 -8.91 0.44 -5.92
CA GLU A 640 -9.64 -0.81 -5.67
C GLU A 640 -8.75 -1.97 -5.25
N LYS A 641 -7.53 -2.04 -5.78
CA LYS A 641 -6.58 -3.11 -5.46
C LYS A 641 -5.89 -2.91 -4.11
N LEU A 642 -5.83 -1.68 -3.62
CA LEU A 642 -5.07 -1.32 -2.43
C LEU A 642 -5.96 -1.02 -1.22
N TRP A 643 -7.20 -0.62 -1.46
CA TRP A 643 -8.23 -0.40 -0.43
C TRP A 643 -8.95 -1.70 -0.07
#